data_3ea499226ae1bdcc92f7d725d6e1565d
#
_entry.id   3ea499226ae1bdcc92f7d725d6e1565d
#
_cell.length_a   1.000
_cell.length_b   1.000
_cell.length_c   1.000
_cell.angle_alpha   90.00
_cell.angle_beta   90.00
_cell.angle_gamma   90.00
#
_symmetry.space_group_name_H-M   'P 1'
#
loop_
_entity.id
_entity.type
_entity.pdbx_description
1 polymer ?
#
loop_
_entity_poly.entity_id
_entity_poly.type
_entity_poly.pdbx_seq_one_letter_code
_entity_poly.pdbx_strand_id
1 'polypeptide(L)'
;MEILKSIKGEIMNKLIFNYLAYNNQNQNELYFKMDKIINEDSSDETLVVVESRMAQKHHFAYVNKAKLLVKNNIIAFEDFLDRIFLSNKKVLGDIKRFFLFYSCLKDNIKKKLNISNYFECIEIADDFFEFFSYIKNQDMLKFLNLSKWQEEKFEIFFKIKEEIDKFLDENSYIPSDWLYSLENLDLTYIKKYKKIVFYDIVDFPHNFLEIINSIQSTCEVEILLQMENKDFDMENLKLNKLTLPDKKIDIKLSKYTNDLELYAMISTNQYDGYFSTDLNKEDRYSIFTKSNKFYLNDTKFYQVIETYLNLLNGIDYKNNKYIDIFLVKENIFKNAFMSFYGLDIEDYRCFEKIISTDYRYISLELLDEKYLYYLKDNENLKIKLKLIFETLNDIEKIKDISSLNEFLCDKFFSSKTDIDFFTEEKFDTLYDKIYEILGLLNSNENIDFFKNFNKFFKSNLGKNIFTLFFNYLNKIDIYSVQKNKNKDNELKNLNIIKYSVKNIENPAIIYTDNQTLPKIKVNNNLFTEQQKIKLGLKTNEDEILIQKYRFFQNLLSLNKIDIYSLVDSDNNIDFSAFVYEFINKYTALENNTDNLKQYFRAIYSKEKTENFSKDKTFFRAYSKDKSDFKDNILKIGAYDYIELKKNETFFFLDKICGVESSDEIVADIGISAKVLGNILHKTLEEIFRENWKNILLSSENLLISKDEIEEYLKRNIWKEELKIEIFMKNYINEVLIPRLVSNIEKFFKVLYEELKGEKILRIEAEKKSKTQDKAYLKYDEIEVFLNGRADLLIETSKARYIVDFKTGGYKKEQLEFYAIMFYGSDNSLPVYSTAYNFWDEQESKNFKFEKYLIDKLPEKDSQFKELLIEFFKNKYYVLPKKSALKESEYDFNEYYRYKNIIPLDKMTGDIDE
;
A
#
# COMPACT_ATOMS: atom_id res chain seq x y z
N MET A 1 -32.65 -28.50 -16.16
CA MET A 1 -33.07 -27.19 -15.60
C MET A 1 -34.46 -27.22 -14.97
N GLU A 2 -35.48 -27.84 -15.58
CA GLU A 2 -36.83 -27.89 -14.99
C GLU A 2 -36.92 -28.83 -13.76
N ILE A 3 -36.22 -29.96 -13.75
CA ILE A 3 -36.12 -30.83 -12.58
C ILE A 3 -35.41 -30.17 -11.41
N LEU A 4 -34.38 -29.37 -11.65
CA LEU A 4 -33.70 -28.57 -10.64
C LEU A 4 -34.59 -27.43 -10.10
N LYS A 5 -35.48 -26.86 -10.94
CA LYS A 5 -36.45 -25.85 -10.50
C LYS A 5 -37.57 -26.44 -9.65
N SER A 6 -38.02 -27.65 -9.94
CA SER A 6 -39.06 -28.36 -9.17
C SER A 6 -38.50 -28.77 -7.78
N ILE A 7 -37.30 -29.32 -7.74
CA ILE A 7 -36.63 -29.66 -6.49
C ILE A 7 -36.34 -28.40 -5.64
N LYS A 8 -35.89 -27.32 -6.27
CA LYS A 8 -35.71 -26.02 -5.56
C LYS A 8 -37.03 -25.48 -4.98
N GLY A 9 -38.16 -25.64 -5.65
CA GLY A 9 -39.47 -25.15 -5.19
C GLY A 9 -40.03 -25.93 -3.98
N GLU A 10 -39.83 -27.25 -3.89
CA GLU A 10 -40.26 -28.04 -2.73
C GLU A 10 -39.35 -27.87 -1.49
N ILE A 11 -38.07 -27.61 -1.71
CA ILE A 11 -37.08 -27.45 -0.64
C ILE A 11 -37.25 -26.06 0.05
N MET A 12 -37.57 -25.00 -0.69
CA MET A 12 -37.81 -23.66 -0.11
C MET A 12 -38.98 -23.60 0.86
N ASN A 13 -39.92 -24.55 0.84
CA ASN A 13 -41.07 -24.57 1.75
C ASN A 13 -40.72 -24.92 3.21
N LYS A 14 -39.51 -25.35 3.53
CA LYS A 14 -39.05 -25.71 4.88
C LYS A 14 -38.11 -24.69 5.51
N LEU A 15 -37.49 -23.81 4.72
CA LEU A 15 -36.57 -22.79 5.22
C LEU A 15 -37.37 -21.57 5.69
N ILE A 16 -37.23 -21.25 6.95
CA ILE A 16 -37.95 -20.14 7.56
C ILE A 16 -37.08 -18.88 7.51
N PHE A 17 -37.53 -17.85 6.80
CA PHE A 17 -36.91 -16.54 6.83
C PHE A 17 -37.78 -15.59 7.67
N ASN A 18 -37.19 -15.04 8.70
CA ASN A 18 -37.80 -14.01 9.52
C ASN A 18 -37.09 -12.68 9.38
N TYR A 19 -37.81 -11.68 8.96
CA TYR A 19 -37.32 -10.32 8.80
C TYR A 19 -37.87 -9.43 9.92
N LEU A 20 -36.94 -8.74 10.59
CA LEU A 20 -37.27 -7.77 11.63
C LEU A 20 -37.11 -6.36 11.05
N ALA A 21 -38.21 -5.61 11.09
CA ALA A 21 -38.18 -4.21 10.71
C ALA A 21 -37.47 -3.36 11.79
N TYR A 22 -36.87 -2.26 11.38
CA TYR A 22 -36.39 -1.25 12.32
C TYR A 22 -37.57 -0.51 12.93
N ASN A 23 -37.64 -0.49 14.25
CA ASN A 23 -38.75 0.14 14.98
C ASN A 23 -38.21 1.35 15.77
N ASN A 24 -38.95 2.46 15.71
CA ASN A 24 -38.58 3.70 16.42
C ASN A 24 -38.63 3.57 17.95
N GLN A 25 -39.34 2.59 18.49
CA GLN A 25 -39.50 2.41 19.93
C GLN A 25 -38.56 1.35 20.54
N ASN A 26 -38.14 0.36 19.76
CA ASN A 26 -37.28 -0.74 20.23
C ASN A 26 -36.00 -0.77 19.38
N GLN A 27 -34.96 -0.18 19.92
CA GLN A 27 -33.68 0.01 19.22
C GLN A 27 -32.96 -1.29 18.86
N ASN A 28 -33.37 -2.43 19.40
CA ASN A 28 -32.73 -3.73 19.22
C ASN A 28 -33.73 -4.88 19.26
N GLU A 29 -34.64 -4.98 18.29
CA GLU A 29 -35.55 -6.13 18.21
C GLU A 29 -34.84 -7.47 18.10
N LEU A 30 -33.63 -7.50 17.46
CA LEU A 30 -32.81 -8.68 17.44
C LEU A 30 -32.38 -9.15 18.84
N TYR A 31 -32.01 -8.24 19.73
CA TYR A 31 -31.70 -8.59 21.12
C TYR A 31 -32.93 -9.15 21.86
N PHE A 32 -34.07 -8.54 21.64
CA PHE A 32 -35.34 -9.00 22.24
C PHE A 32 -35.69 -10.42 21.78
N LYS A 33 -35.44 -10.71 20.47
CA LYS A 33 -35.70 -12.05 19.95
C LYS A 33 -34.69 -13.06 20.45
N MET A 34 -33.44 -12.65 20.67
CA MET A 34 -32.42 -13.48 21.33
C MET A 34 -32.87 -13.84 22.75
N ASP A 35 -33.36 -12.87 23.51
CA ASP A 35 -33.91 -13.13 24.87
C ASP A 35 -35.06 -14.14 24.84
N LYS A 36 -35.99 -14.05 23.87
CA LYS A 36 -37.07 -15.02 23.68
C LYS A 36 -36.52 -16.39 23.34
N ILE A 37 -35.60 -16.51 22.40
CA ILE A 37 -34.99 -17.79 22.00
C ILE A 37 -34.28 -18.48 23.18
N ILE A 38 -33.60 -17.69 24.04
CA ILE A 38 -32.86 -18.20 25.18
C ILE A 38 -33.78 -18.54 26.36
N ASN A 39 -34.85 -17.80 26.58
CA ASN A 39 -35.72 -17.93 27.74
C ASN A 39 -36.99 -18.77 27.49
N GLU A 40 -37.25 -19.19 26.24
CA GLU A 40 -38.34 -20.11 25.93
C GLU A 40 -38.04 -21.53 26.45
N ASP A 41 -39.07 -22.30 26.83
CA ASP A 41 -38.96 -23.67 27.36
C ASP A 41 -38.23 -24.65 26.40
N SER A 42 -38.14 -24.36 25.14
CA SER A 42 -37.40 -25.09 24.10
C SER A 42 -35.92 -24.66 23.86
N SER A 43 -35.42 -23.77 24.71
CA SER A 43 -34.06 -23.19 24.54
C SER A 43 -32.92 -24.21 24.47
N ASP A 44 -33.08 -25.34 25.19
CA ASP A 44 -32.10 -26.43 25.20
C ASP A 44 -32.01 -27.19 23.86
N GLU A 45 -33.06 -27.11 23.03
CA GLU A 45 -33.17 -27.79 21.75
C GLU A 45 -32.93 -26.88 20.54
N THR A 46 -32.64 -25.61 20.83
CA THR A 46 -32.34 -24.60 19.80
C THR A 46 -30.86 -24.20 19.83
N LEU A 47 -30.19 -24.30 18.68
CA LEU A 47 -28.83 -23.78 18.48
C LEU A 47 -28.91 -22.43 17.78
N VAL A 48 -28.27 -21.40 18.36
CA VAL A 48 -28.16 -20.08 17.76
C VAL A 48 -26.74 -19.92 17.19
N VAL A 49 -26.65 -19.70 15.91
CA VAL A 49 -25.38 -19.44 15.20
C VAL A 49 -25.28 -17.95 14.95
N VAL A 50 -24.24 -17.33 15.48
CA VAL A 50 -23.98 -15.88 15.33
C VAL A 50 -22.74 -15.65 14.47
N GLU A 51 -22.61 -14.46 13.90
CA GLU A 51 -21.60 -14.15 12.89
C GLU A 51 -20.14 -14.41 13.35
N SER A 52 -19.82 -14.12 14.62
CA SER A 52 -18.42 -14.20 15.10
C SER A 52 -18.33 -14.57 16.59
N ARG A 53 -17.13 -15.00 17.01
CA ARG A 53 -16.81 -15.25 18.44
C ARG A 53 -16.98 -13.98 19.30
N MET A 54 -16.80 -12.80 18.71
CA MET A 54 -17.04 -11.54 19.41
C MET A 54 -18.54 -11.31 19.65
N ALA A 55 -19.38 -11.52 18.63
CA ALA A 55 -20.84 -11.48 18.77
C ALA A 55 -21.33 -12.49 19.80
N GLN A 56 -20.75 -13.71 19.80
CA GLN A 56 -21.04 -14.73 20.82
C GLN A 56 -20.74 -14.23 22.22
N LYS A 57 -19.55 -13.66 22.45
CA LYS A 57 -19.18 -13.09 23.77
C LYS A 57 -20.14 -11.99 24.23
N HIS A 58 -20.57 -11.14 23.31
CA HIS A 58 -21.54 -10.08 23.62
C HIS A 58 -22.91 -10.63 24.02
N HIS A 59 -23.40 -11.63 23.32
CA HIS A 59 -24.67 -12.26 23.66
C HIS A 59 -24.57 -12.96 25.01
N PHE A 60 -23.47 -13.65 25.31
CA PHE A 60 -23.24 -14.24 26.64
C PHE A 60 -23.16 -13.18 27.74
N ALA A 61 -22.46 -12.06 27.51
CA ALA A 61 -22.39 -10.98 28.50
C ALA A 61 -23.76 -10.36 28.78
N TYR A 62 -24.61 -10.26 27.77
CA TYR A 62 -25.99 -9.77 27.92
C TYR A 62 -26.85 -10.73 28.75
N VAL A 63 -26.78 -12.03 28.43
CA VAL A 63 -27.53 -13.07 29.15
C VAL A 63 -27.05 -13.19 30.60
N ASN A 64 -25.75 -13.10 30.83
CA ASN A 64 -25.16 -13.19 32.18
C ASN A 64 -25.57 -12.04 33.13
N LYS A 65 -25.94 -10.86 32.56
CA LYS A 65 -26.51 -9.77 33.34
C LYS A 65 -27.86 -10.16 34.00
N ALA A 66 -28.57 -11.09 33.38
CA ALA A 66 -29.82 -11.63 33.96
C ALA A 66 -29.62 -12.70 35.01
N LYS A 67 -28.37 -13.01 35.42
CA LYS A 67 -28.01 -14.06 36.40
C LYS A 67 -28.53 -15.47 36.07
N LEU A 68 -28.70 -15.78 34.80
CA LEU A 68 -29.13 -17.09 34.34
C LEU A 68 -27.92 -17.97 34.04
N LEU A 69 -27.94 -19.21 34.48
CA LEU A 69 -26.99 -20.22 34.04
C LEU A 69 -27.51 -20.80 32.74
N VAL A 70 -27.00 -20.30 31.60
CA VAL A 70 -27.49 -20.71 30.30
C VAL A 70 -26.57 -21.78 29.73
N LYS A 71 -27.14 -22.83 29.15
CA LYS A 71 -26.36 -23.75 28.31
C LYS A 71 -25.73 -23.02 27.15
N ASN A 72 -24.54 -23.48 26.73
CA ASN A 72 -23.81 -22.91 25.60
C ASN A 72 -24.44 -23.31 24.26
N ASN A 73 -25.62 -22.77 23.97
CA ASN A 73 -26.37 -22.98 22.72
C ASN A 73 -26.15 -21.86 21.71
N ILE A 74 -25.24 -20.93 22.01
CA ILE A 74 -24.84 -19.86 21.09
C ILE A 74 -23.42 -20.18 20.60
N ILE A 75 -23.25 -20.30 19.30
CA ILE A 75 -21.98 -20.66 18.66
C ILE A 75 -21.63 -19.63 17.57
N ALA A 76 -20.35 -19.33 17.42
CA ALA A 76 -19.89 -18.55 16.28
C ALA A 76 -19.97 -19.34 14.98
N PHE A 77 -20.18 -18.67 13.86
CA PHE A 77 -20.37 -19.32 12.56
C PHE A 77 -19.15 -20.17 12.16
N GLU A 78 -17.94 -19.68 12.40
CA GLU A 78 -16.72 -20.46 12.17
C GLU A 78 -16.68 -21.75 13.00
N ASP A 79 -16.94 -21.62 14.32
CA ASP A 79 -16.97 -22.78 15.22
C ASP A 79 -18.10 -23.75 14.88
N PHE A 80 -19.21 -23.25 14.29
CA PHE A 80 -20.30 -24.09 13.78
C PHE A 80 -19.82 -24.89 12.57
N LEU A 81 -19.15 -24.25 11.60
CA LEU A 81 -18.60 -24.96 10.45
C LEU A 81 -17.59 -26.03 10.87
N ASP A 82 -16.68 -25.73 11.79
CA ASP A 82 -15.70 -26.69 12.32
C ASP A 82 -16.35 -27.92 13.00
N ARG A 83 -17.59 -27.77 13.49
CA ARG A 83 -18.30 -28.87 14.14
C ARG A 83 -19.15 -29.73 13.19
N ILE A 84 -19.52 -29.19 12.04
CA ILE A 84 -20.32 -29.92 11.05
C ILE A 84 -19.50 -30.45 9.89
N PHE A 85 -18.27 -29.95 9.71
CA PHE A 85 -17.34 -30.47 8.71
C PHE A 85 -16.23 -31.26 9.39
N LEU A 86 -16.37 -32.58 9.38
CA LEU A 86 -15.41 -33.49 9.97
C LEU A 86 -14.87 -34.41 8.88
N SER A 87 -13.57 -34.55 8.84
CA SER A 87 -12.90 -35.47 7.92
C SER A 87 -12.14 -36.54 8.70
N ASN A 88 -12.18 -37.76 8.22
CA ASN A 88 -11.30 -38.82 8.70
C ASN A 88 -9.86 -38.65 8.26
N LYS A 89 -9.60 -37.74 7.32
CA LYS A 89 -8.27 -37.38 6.83
C LYS A 89 -7.67 -36.29 7.74
N LYS A 90 -6.35 -36.27 7.86
CA LYS A 90 -5.63 -35.24 8.61
C LYS A 90 -5.65 -33.93 7.84
N VAL A 91 -5.97 -32.82 8.50
CA VAL A 91 -6.02 -31.49 7.85
C VAL A 91 -4.61 -30.95 7.66
N LEU A 92 -4.30 -30.56 6.43
CA LEU A 92 -3.09 -29.81 6.06
C LEU A 92 -3.35 -28.32 6.21
N GLY A 93 -2.71 -27.70 7.21
CA GLY A 93 -2.72 -26.23 7.38
C GLY A 93 -1.76 -25.52 6.41
N ASP A 94 -1.77 -24.19 6.48
CA ASP A 94 -1.14 -23.27 5.54
C ASP A 94 0.27 -23.65 5.09
N ILE A 95 1.18 -23.90 6.01
CA ILE A 95 2.58 -24.19 5.65
C ILE A 95 2.71 -25.51 4.92
N LYS A 96 2.06 -26.55 5.45
CA LYS A 96 2.19 -27.90 4.90
C LYS A 96 1.65 -27.96 3.49
N ARG A 97 0.54 -27.24 3.20
CA ARG A 97 -0.02 -27.15 1.85
C ARG A 97 0.92 -26.43 0.87
N PHE A 98 1.62 -25.39 1.29
CA PHE A 98 2.59 -24.68 0.44
C PHE A 98 3.83 -25.54 0.14
N PHE A 99 4.37 -26.23 1.14
CA PHE A 99 5.45 -27.19 0.92
C PHE A 99 5.03 -28.31 -0.01
N LEU A 100 3.81 -28.86 0.17
CA LEU A 100 3.25 -29.86 -0.72
C LEU A 100 3.17 -29.35 -2.14
N PHE A 101 2.58 -28.17 -2.35
CA PHE A 101 2.47 -27.54 -3.66
C PHE A 101 3.84 -27.40 -4.32
N TYR A 102 4.82 -26.79 -3.63
CA TYR A 102 6.17 -26.60 -4.17
C TYR A 102 6.85 -27.92 -4.55
N SER A 103 6.68 -28.97 -3.75
CA SER A 103 7.30 -30.26 -4.00
C SER A 103 6.68 -31.03 -5.18
N CYS A 104 5.39 -30.79 -5.47
CA CYS A 104 4.72 -31.35 -6.64
C CYS A 104 5.05 -30.60 -7.95
N LEU A 105 5.74 -29.44 -7.88
CA LEU A 105 6.13 -28.69 -9.06
C LEU A 105 7.30 -29.34 -9.78
N LYS A 106 7.06 -29.85 -10.99
CA LYS A 106 8.12 -30.30 -11.90
C LYS A 106 8.92 -29.11 -12.46
N ASP A 107 10.18 -29.32 -12.81
CA ASP A 107 11.07 -28.23 -13.26
C ASP A 107 10.55 -27.47 -14.50
N ASN A 108 9.86 -28.15 -15.40
CA ASN A 108 9.22 -27.51 -16.55
C ASN A 108 8.04 -26.61 -16.14
N ILE A 109 7.31 -26.97 -15.07
CA ILE A 109 6.22 -26.16 -14.52
C ILE A 109 6.79 -24.98 -13.76
N LYS A 110 7.84 -25.19 -12.93
CA LYS A 110 8.55 -24.09 -12.24
C LYS A 110 9.02 -23.01 -13.21
N LYS A 111 9.59 -23.42 -14.35
CA LYS A 111 10.00 -22.47 -15.41
C LYS A 111 8.83 -21.72 -16.02
N LYS A 112 7.69 -22.39 -16.28
CA LYS A 112 6.50 -21.73 -16.85
C LYS A 112 5.86 -20.73 -15.88
N LEU A 113 5.89 -21.03 -14.58
CA LEU A 113 5.36 -20.18 -13.52
C LEU A 113 6.40 -19.16 -12.99
N ASN A 114 7.62 -19.14 -13.56
CA ASN A 114 8.75 -18.32 -13.10
C ASN A 114 9.07 -18.49 -11.60
N ILE A 115 8.93 -19.70 -11.07
CA ILE A 115 9.22 -20.04 -9.68
C ILE A 115 10.66 -20.55 -9.58
N SER A 116 11.52 -19.83 -8.91
CA SER A 116 12.91 -20.23 -8.64
C SER A 116 13.09 -20.81 -7.23
N ASN A 117 12.30 -20.37 -6.25
CA ASN A 117 12.39 -20.78 -4.86
C ASN A 117 11.01 -20.98 -4.21
N TYR A 118 11.02 -21.49 -2.97
CA TYR A 118 9.80 -21.79 -2.22
C TYR A 118 8.92 -20.55 -1.95
N PHE A 119 9.54 -19.40 -1.61
CA PHE A 119 8.76 -18.22 -1.21
C PHE A 119 8.00 -17.61 -2.38
N GLU A 120 8.51 -17.71 -3.59
CA GLU A 120 7.83 -17.24 -4.81
C GLU A 120 6.60 -18.08 -5.18
N CYS A 121 6.49 -19.29 -4.64
CA CYS A 121 5.33 -20.14 -4.93
C CYS A 121 4.14 -19.89 -3.99
N ILE A 122 4.29 -19.16 -2.89
CA ILE A 122 3.25 -19.05 -1.83
C ILE A 122 1.95 -18.46 -2.38
N GLU A 123 2.02 -17.34 -3.09
CA GLU A 123 0.85 -16.71 -3.68
C GLU A 123 0.17 -17.60 -4.73
N ILE A 124 0.98 -18.26 -5.58
CA ILE A 124 0.45 -19.18 -6.60
C ILE A 124 -0.18 -20.42 -5.95
N ALA A 125 0.37 -20.87 -4.84
CA ALA A 125 -0.20 -21.98 -4.07
C ALA A 125 -1.52 -21.58 -3.40
N ASP A 126 -1.62 -20.38 -2.84
CA ASP A 126 -2.90 -19.85 -2.34
C ASP A 126 -3.95 -19.79 -3.46
N ASP A 127 -3.61 -19.21 -4.61
CA ASP A 127 -4.46 -19.21 -5.80
C ASP A 127 -4.91 -20.61 -6.21
N PHE A 128 -3.99 -21.59 -6.15
CA PHE A 128 -4.28 -22.99 -6.51
C PHE A 128 -5.28 -23.62 -5.55
N PHE A 129 -5.07 -23.50 -4.24
CA PHE A 129 -5.97 -24.12 -3.25
C PHE A 129 -7.33 -23.41 -3.23
N GLU A 130 -7.35 -22.08 -3.36
CA GLU A 130 -8.58 -21.31 -3.53
C GLU A 130 -9.33 -21.71 -4.80
N PHE A 131 -8.64 -21.83 -5.94
CA PHE A 131 -9.24 -22.24 -7.20
C PHE A 131 -9.98 -23.58 -7.07
N PHE A 132 -9.36 -24.59 -6.45
CA PHE A 132 -9.99 -25.90 -6.28
C PHE A 132 -10.97 -25.99 -5.11
N SER A 133 -11.11 -24.97 -4.29
CA SER A 133 -12.24 -24.86 -3.37
C SER A 133 -13.55 -24.57 -4.14
N TYR A 134 -13.47 -23.91 -5.31
CA TYR A 134 -14.61 -23.56 -6.15
C TYR A 134 -14.79 -24.45 -7.37
N ILE A 135 -13.69 -24.85 -8.02
CA ILE A 135 -13.69 -25.57 -9.30
C ILE A 135 -13.41 -27.06 -9.05
N LYS A 136 -14.43 -27.88 -9.20
CA LYS A 136 -14.31 -29.35 -9.00
C LYS A 136 -13.76 -30.06 -10.24
N ASN A 137 -14.07 -29.59 -11.44
CA ASN A 137 -13.66 -30.21 -12.71
C ASN A 137 -13.54 -29.18 -13.84
N GLN A 138 -12.91 -29.60 -14.95
CA GLN A 138 -12.70 -28.75 -16.12
C GLN A 138 -14.01 -28.34 -16.83
N ASP A 139 -15.09 -29.13 -16.69
CA ASP A 139 -16.35 -28.82 -17.36
C ASP A 139 -16.98 -27.53 -16.83
N MET A 140 -16.73 -27.19 -15.56
CA MET A 140 -17.18 -25.92 -14.97
C MET A 140 -16.57 -24.71 -15.66
N LEU A 141 -15.41 -24.82 -16.26
CA LEU A 141 -14.72 -23.75 -16.97
C LEU A 141 -15.24 -23.53 -18.40
N LYS A 142 -15.89 -24.49 -19.00
CA LYS A 142 -16.39 -24.42 -20.41
C LYS A 142 -17.41 -23.31 -20.63
N PHE A 143 -18.11 -22.89 -19.57
CA PHE A 143 -19.11 -21.81 -19.62
C PHE A 143 -18.53 -20.43 -19.35
N LEU A 144 -17.23 -20.36 -19.05
CA LEU A 144 -16.52 -19.11 -18.79
C LEU A 144 -15.77 -18.68 -20.05
N ASN A 145 -15.88 -17.40 -20.38
CA ASN A 145 -15.01 -16.84 -21.40
C ASN A 145 -13.63 -16.58 -20.77
N LEU A 146 -12.75 -17.57 -20.85
CA LEU A 146 -11.41 -17.46 -20.31
C LEU A 146 -10.51 -16.66 -21.26
N SER A 147 -9.63 -15.87 -20.68
CA SER A 147 -8.51 -15.29 -21.42
C SER A 147 -7.40 -16.35 -21.59
N LYS A 148 -6.53 -16.16 -22.60
CA LYS A 148 -5.44 -17.10 -22.89
C LYS A 148 -4.57 -17.42 -21.67
N TRP A 149 -4.22 -16.41 -20.88
CA TRP A 149 -3.42 -16.60 -19.66
C TRP A 149 -4.15 -17.45 -18.60
N GLN A 150 -5.48 -17.29 -18.49
CA GLN A 150 -6.29 -18.12 -17.57
C GLN A 150 -6.31 -19.56 -18.03
N GLU A 151 -6.51 -19.80 -19.33
CA GLU A 151 -6.49 -21.17 -19.91
C GLU A 151 -5.16 -21.86 -19.61
N GLU A 152 -4.04 -21.17 -19.89
CA GLU A 152 -2.69 -21.69 -19.63
C GLU A 152 -2.44 -21.95 -18.14
N LYS A 153 -2.82 -21.01 -17.25
CA LYS A 153 -2.66 -21.13 -15.79
C LYS A 153 -3.51 -22.29 -15.26
N PHE A 154 -4.77 -22.38 -15.68
CA PHE A 154 -5.68 -23.41 -15.19
C PHE A 154 -5.31 -24.80 -15.70
N GLU A 155 -4.82 -24.94 -16.94
CA GLU A 155 -4.27 -26.19 -17.44
C GLU A 155 -3.07 -26.66 -16.57
N ILE A 156 -2.20 -25.73 -16.16
CA ILE A 156 -1.10 -26.03 -15.25
C ILE A 156 -1.65 -26.48 -13.89
N PHE A 157 -2.65 -25.78 -13.35
CA PHE A 157 -3.28 -26.12 -12.09
C PHE A 157 -3.86 -27.54 -12.08
N PHE A 158 -4.56 -27.95 -13.13
CA PHE A 158 -5.07 -29.32 -13.23
C PHE A 158 -3.95 -30.38 -13.25
N LYS A 159 -2.83 -30.09 -13.94
CA LYS A 159 -1.65 -30.97 -13.94
C LYS A 159 -1.00 -31.11 -12.56
N ILE A 160 -0.95 -30.01 -11.80
CA ILE A 160 -0.43 -30.02 -10.42
C ILE A 160 -1.41 -30.76 -9.51
N LYS A 161 -2.73 -30.58 -9.72
CA LYS A 161 -3.78 -31.23 -8.95
C LYS A 161 -3.67 -32.74 -8.95
N GLU A 162 -3.39 -33.34 -10.10
CA GLU A 162 -3.22 -34.79 -10.23
C GLU A 162 -2.09 -35.32 -9.30
N GLU A 163 -0.98 -34.60 -9.21
CA GLU A 163 0.14 -35.01 -8.35
C GLU A 163 -0.18 -34.78 -6.86
N ILE A 164 -0.87 -33.67 -6.55
CA ILE A 164 -1.30 -33.36 -5.18
C ILE A 164 -2.35 -34.38 -4.70
N ASP A 165 -3.36 -34.70 -5.52
CA ASP A 165 -4.41 -35.63 -5.15
C ASP A 165 -3.81 -37.01 -4.83
N LYS A 166 -2.89 -37.47 -5.66
CA LYS A 166 -2.16 -38.73 -5.41
C LYS A 166 -1.48 -38.70 -4.03
N PHE A 167 -0.77 -37.64 -3.69
CA PHE A 167 -0.13 -37.52 -2.38
C PHE A 167 -1.16 -37.48 -1.24
N LEU A 168 -2.26 -36.74 -1.41
CA LEU A 168 -3.30 -36.59 -0.40
C LEU A 168 -3.99 -37.93 -0.10
N ASP A 169 -4.25 -38.72 -1.14
CA ASP A 169 -4.88 -40.05 -0.97
C ASP A 169 -3.93 -41.08 -0.35
N GLU A 170 -2.67 -41.12 -0.82
CA GLU A 170 -1.65 -42.04 -0.27
C GLU A 170 -1.38 -41.78 1.23
N ASN A 171 -1.50 -40.52 1.68
CA ASN A 171 -1.14 -40.13 3.05
C ASN A 171 -2.35 -39.78 3.94
N SER A 172 -3.55 -39.90 3.44
CA SER A 172 -4.80 -39.56 4.16
C SER A 172 -4.83 -38.11 4.68
N TYR A 173 -4.51 -37.17 3.80
CA TYR A 173 -4.58 -35.74 4.09
C TYR A 173 -5.69 -35.03 3.30
N ILE A 174 -6.15 -33.87 3.82
CA ILE A 174 -7.05 -32.93 3.15
C ILE A 174 -6.55 -31.50 3.40
N PRO A 175 -6.43 -30.65 2.37
CA PRO A 175 -6.17 -29.23 2.56
C PRO A 175 -7.29 -28.55 3.34
N SER A 176 -6.95 -27.60 4.20
CA SER A 176 -7.91 -26.82 4.99
C SER A 176 -9.00 -26.18 4.14
N ASP A 177 -8.64 -25.65 2.95
CA ASP A 177 -9.57 -24.98 2.03
C ASP A 177 -10.62 -25.94 1.42
N TRP A 178 -10.33 -27.23 1.38
CA TRP A 178 -11.24 -28.23 0.80
C TRP A 178 -12.08 -28.96 1.84
N LEU A 179 -11.89 -28.64 3.13
CA LEU A 179 -12.62 -29.28 4.24
C LEU A 179 -14.13 -29.00 4.15
N TYR A 180 -14.51 -27.76 3.80
CA TYR A 180 -15.90 -27.31 3.77
C TYR A 180 -16.64 -27.74 2.48
N SER A 181 -16.68 -29.05 2.26
CA SER A 181 -17.41 -29.68 1.14
C SER A 181 -18.49 -30.62 1.65
N LEU A 182 -19.54 -30.85 0.85
CA LEU A 182 -20.63 -31.76 1.23
C LEU A 182 -20.15 -33.19 1.57
N GLU A 183 -19.03 -33.63 1.02
CA GLU A 183 -18.45 -34.93 1.28
C GLU A 183 -17.93 -35.09 2.73
N ASN A 184 -17.57 -33.99 3.36
CA ASN A 184 -17.06 -33.97 4.73
C ASN A 184 -18.15 -33.50 5.75
N LEU A 185 -19.41 -33.37 5.30
CA LEU A 185 -20.49 -32.90 6.16
C LEU A 185 -20.92 -34.00 7.14
N ASP A 186 -20.75 -33.73 8.44
CA ASP A 186 -21.21 -34.60 9.53
C ASP A 186 -22.30 -33.90 10.37
N LEU A 187 -23.51 -34.38 10.26
CA LEU A 187 -24.66 -33.81 10.98
C LEU A 187 -24.81 -34.34 12.40
N THR A 188 -23.89 -35.15 12.91
CA THR A 188 -23.98 -35.77 14.25
C THR A 188 -24.07 -34.71 15.35
N TYR A 189 -23.33 -33.62 15.21
CA TYR A 189 -23.36 -32.52 16.17
C TYR A 189 -24.73 -31.88 16.28
N ILE A 190 -25.46 -31.70 15.18
CA ILE A 190 -26.74 -30.99 15.14
C ILE A 190 -27.95 -31.86 15.49
N LYS A 191 -27.82 -33.21 15.46
CA LYS A 191 -28.92 -34.15 15.81
C LYS A 191 -29.56 -33.93 17.17
N LYS A 192 -28.84 -33.31 18.11
CA LYS A 192 -29.35 -33.00 19.46
C LYS A 192 -30.24 -31.76 19.48
N TYR A 193 -30.28 -30.99 18.40
CA TYR A 193 -31.10 -29.77 18.28
C TYR A 193 -32.33 -30.03 17.39
N LYS A 194 -33.48 -29.47 17.76
CA LYS A 194 -34.66 -29.46 16.92
C LYS A 194 -34.65 -28.30 15.92
N LYS A 195 -33.95 -27.21 16.30
CA LYS A 195 -33.92 -25.98 15.53
C LYS A 195 -32.53 -25.34 15.53
N ILE A 196 -32.14 -24.80 14.37
CA ILE A 196 -30.95 -23.94 14.22
C ILE A 196 -31.42 -22.58 13.75
N VAL A 197 -30.96 -21.54 14.42
CA VAL A 197 -31.23 -20.15 14.05
C VAL A 197 -29.91 -19.49 13.61
N PHE A 198 -29.77 -19.16 12.33
CA PHE A 198 -28.72 -18.30 11.84
C PHE A 198 -29.10 -16.84 12.12
N TYR A 199 -28.41 -16.25 13.08
CA TYR A 199 -28.79 -15.01 13.70
C TYR A 199 -28.01 -13.84 13.14
N ASP A 200 -28.66 -13.03 12.29
CA ASP A 200 -28.12 -11.85 11.62
C ASP A 200 -26.82 -12.13 10.81
N ILE A 201 -26.78 -13.27 10.16
CA ILE A 201 -25.71 -13.66 9.25
C ILE A 201 -26.13 -13.34 7.83
N VAL A 202 -25.36 -12.49 7.14
CA VAL A 202 -25.61 -12.10 5.74
C VAL A 202 -24.48 -12.56 4.81
N ASP A 203 -23.40 -13.02 5.39
CA ASP A 203 -22.19 -13.46 4.69
C ASP A 203 -22.04 -14.98 4.77
N PHE A 204 -22.65 -15.68 3.82
CA PHE A 204 -22.58 -17.12 3.72
C PHE A 204 -21.50 -17.57 2.73
N PRO A 205 -20.81 -18.72 2.99
CA PRO A 205 -19.92 -19.34 2.02
C PRO A 205 -20.60 -19.71 0.71
N HIS A 206 -19.80 -19.86 -0.33
CA HIS A 206 -20.29 -20.41 -1.60
C HIS A 206 -21.00 -21.76 -1.40
N ASN A 207 -22.11 -21.96 -2.09
CA ASN A 207 -22.95 -23.19 -1.99
C ASN A 207 -23.51 -23.52 -0.59
N PHE A 208 -23.56 -22.55 0.32
CA PHE A 208 -24.07 -22.81 1.67
C PHE A 208 -25.56 -23.22 1.69
N LEU A 209 -26.34 -22.87 0.66
CA LEU A 209 -27.72 -23.31 0.52
C LEU A 209 -27.82 -24.85 0.43
N GLU A 210 -26.88 -25.52 -0.24
CA GLU A 210 -26.83 -26.99 -0.32
C GLU A 210 -26.55 -27.62 1.05
N ILE A 211 -25.75 -26.94 1.87
CA ILE A 211 -25.46 -27.34 3.25
C ILE A 211 -26.71 -27.16 4.12
N ILE A 212 -27.40 -26.02 4.01
CA ILE A 212 -28.68 -25.78 4.72
C ILE A 212 -29.70 -26.87 4.36
N ASN A 213 -29.82 -27.21 3.09
CA ASN A 213 -30.73 -28.26 2.63
C ASN A 213 -30.41 -29.61 3.28
N SER A 214 -29.15 -29.95 3.43
CA SER A 214 -28.71 -31.15 4.14
C SER A 214 -29.03 -31.08 5.64
N ILE A 215 -28.84 -29.91 6.27
CA ILE A 215 -29.17 -29.68 7.69
C ILE A 215 -30.68 -29.82 7.92
N GLN A 216 -31.53 -29.34 7.01
CA GLN A 216 -32.98 -29.42 7.10
C GLN A 216 -33.53 -30.85 7.10
N SER A 217 -32.75 -31.81 6.63
CA SER A 217 -33.10 -33.22 6.77
C SER A 217 -33.11 -33.69 8.23
N THR A 218 -32.45 -32.94 9.12
CA THR A 218 -32.23 -33.31 10.54
C THR A 218 -32.99 -32.39 11.49
N CYS A 219 -33.05 -31.11 11.24
CA CYS A 219 -33.68 -30.13 12.12
C CYS A 219 -34.29 -28.93 11.33
N GLU A 220 -35.14 -28.16 12.01
CA GLU A 220 -35.69 -26.91 11.45
C GLU A 220 -34.57 -25.85 11.32
N VAL A 221 -34.54 -25.12 10.23
CA VAL A 221 -33.57 -24.03 10.00
C VAL A 221 -34.31 -22.71 9.84
N GLU A 222 -33.94 -21.73 10.65
CA GLU A 222 -34.39 -20.35 10.58
C GLU A 222 -33.24 -19.41 10.30
N ILE A 223 -33.41 -18.49 9.33
CA ILE A 223 -32.53 -17.36 9.11
C ILE A 223 -33.26 -16.11 9.59
N LEU A 224 -32.70 -15.44 10.59
CA LEU A 224 -33.25 -14.25 11.22
C LEU A 224 -32.39 -13.04 10.86
N LEU A 225 -32.97 -12.09 10.09
CA LEU A 225 -32.28 -10.91 9.57
C LEU A 225 -32.99 -9.64 10.00
N GLN A 226 -32.25 -8.54 10.20
CA GLN A 226 -32.85 -7.24 10.47
C GLN A 226 -32.76 -6.36 9.22
N MET A 227 -33.69 -6.52 8.31
CA MET A 227 -33.80 -5.78 7.05
C MET A 227 -35.21 -5.93 6.44
N GLU A 228 -35.44 -5.26 5.31
CA GLU A 228 -36.62 -5.52 4.51
C GLU A 228 -36.46 -6.81 3.69
N ASN A 229 -37.56 -7.57 3.55
CA ASN A 229 -37.56 -8.85 2.82
C ASN A 229 -36.95 -8.73 1.40
N LYS A 230 -37.24 -7.63 0.70
CA LYS A 230 -36.73 -7.39 -0.68
C LYS A 230 -35.22 -7.16 -0.79
N ASP A 231 -34.54 -6.95 0.34
CA ASP A 231 -33.10 -6.60 0.36
C ASP A 231 -32.20 -7.84 0.35
N PHE A 232 -32.76 -9.01 0.64
CA PHE A 232 -32.03 -10.27 0.67
C PHE A 232 -32.52 -11.25 -0.40
N ASP A 233 -31.60 -11.84 -1.13
CA ASP A 233 -31.88 -12.92 -2.09
C ASP A 233 -31.84 -14.26 -1.37
N MET A 234 -33.01 -14.84 -1.15
CA MET A 234 -33.17 -16.12 -0.48
C MET A 234 -32.65 -17.30 -1.31
N GLU A 235 -32.66 -17.19 -2.63
CA GLU A 235 -32.22 -18.27 -3.52
C GLU A 235 -30.68 -18.41 -3.57
N ASN A 236 -29.98 -17.29 -3.40
CA ASN A 236 -28.53 -17.28 -3.46
C ASN A 236 -27.87 -16.95 -2.10
N LEU A 237 -28.67 -16.75 -1.05
CA LEU A 237 -28.24 -16.37 0.31
C LEU A 237 -27.33 -15.14 0.33
N LYS A 238 -27.70 -14.09 -0.38
CA LYS A 238 -26.91 -12.86 -0.48
C LYS A 238 -27.74 -11.59 -0.45
N LEU A 239 -27.08 -10.50 -0.12
CA LEU A 239 -27.68 -9.17 -0.17
C LEU A 239 -27.88 -8.71 -1.62
N ASN A 240 -29.06 -8.20 -1.96
CA ASN A 240 -29.34 -7.56 -3.25
C ASN A 240 -29.13 -6.06 -3.18
N LYS A 241 -29.57 -5.46 -2.09
CA LYS A 241 -29.48 -4.03 -1.81
C LYS A 241 -29.67 -3.80 -0.32
N LEU A 242 -29.62 -2.57 0.10
CA LEU A 242 -29.93 -2.18 1.48
C LEU A 242 -30.87 -0.99 1.48
N THR A 243 -32.09 -1.23 1.97
CA THR A 243 -33.11 -0.18 2.12
C THR A 243 -32.98 0.41 3.53
N LEU A 244 -32.69 1.70 3.60
CA LEU A 244 -32.59 2.42 4.87
C LEU A 244 -34.00 2.72 5.39
N PRO A 245 -34.31 2.36 6.65
CA PRO A 245 -35.64 2.57 7.26
C PRO A 245 -35.88 4.05 7.54
N ASP A 246 -37.16 4.40 7.74
CA ASP A 246 -37.55 5.73 8.21
C ASP A 246 -37.39 5.79 9.73
N LYS A 247 -36.27 6.34 10.17
CA LYS A 247 -35.90 6.52 11.58
C LYS A 247 -35.43 7.96 11.81
N LYS A 248 -35.70 8.52 12.98
CA LYS A 248 -35.12 9.82 13.37
C LYS A 248 -33.82 9.57 14.10
N ILE A 249 -32.69 10.05 13.55
CA ILE A 249 -31.37 9.95 14.13
C ILE A 249 -30.76 11.36 14.16
N ASP A 250 -30.19 11.74 15.30
CA ASP A 250 -29.47 12.99 15.46
C ASP A 250 -28.00 12.77 15.07
N ILE A 251 -27.58 13.33 13.95
CA ILE A 251 -26.24 13.11 13.38
C ILE A 251 -25.49 14.43 13.41
N LYS A 252 -24.30 14.41 14.01
CA LYS A 252 -23.31 15.48 13.89
C LYS A 252 -22.14 15.00 13.05
N LEU A 253 -21.76 15.82 12.09
CA LEU A 253 -20.69 15.53 11.16
C LEU A 253 -19.53 16.52 11.37
N SER A 254 -18.34 16.00 11.63
CA SER A 254 -17.13 16.80 11.88
C SER A 254 -16.02 16.39 10.94
N LYS A 255 -15.39 17.37 10.29
CA LYS A 255 -14.23 17.20 9.41
C LYS A 255 -12.97 17.54 10.20
N TYR A 256 -11.91 16.77 10.01
CA TYR A 256 -10.59 17.08 10.55
C TYR A 256 -9.52 16.85 9.48
N THR A 257 -8.41 17.57 9.57
CA THR A 257 -7.31 17.49 8.60
C THR A 257 -6.12 16.68 9.09
N ASN A 258 -6.03 16.46 10.40
CA ASN A 258 -4.98 15.66 11.04
C ASN A 258 -5.44 15.11 12.38
N ASP A 259 -4.72 14.12 12.89
CA ASP A 259 -5.07 13.43 14.14
C ASP A 259 -5.11 14.37 15.36
N LEU A 260 -4.27 15.40 15.42
CA LEU A 260 -4.26 16.36 16.53
C LEU A 260 -5.58 17.15 16.58
N GLU A 261 -6.12 17.53 15.44
CA GLU A 261 -7.41 18.17 15.31
C GLU A 261 -8.54 17.23 15.75
N LEU A 262 -8.52 15.97 15.31
CA LEU A 262 -9.45 14.95 15.77
C LEU A 262 -9.45 14.84 17.31
N TYR A 263 -8.29 14.74 17.91
CA TYR A 263 -8.17 14.59 19.35
C TYR A 263 -8.67 15.80 20.13
N ALA A 264 -8.42 16.99 19.63
CA ALA A 264 -8.95 18.19 20.24
C ALA A 264 -10.48 18.22 20.17
N MET A 265 -11.06 17.83 19.05
CA MET A 265 -12.53 17.74 18.88
C MET A 265 -13.13 16.71 19.85
N ILE A 266 -12.51 15.55 19.97
CA ILE A 266 -12.97 14.47 20.86
C ILE A 266 -12.82 14.87 22.32
N SER A 267 -11.71 15.52 22.71
CA SER A 267 -11.46 15.90 24.11
C SER A 267 -12.40 17.02 24.63
N THR A 268 -13.01 17.77 23.73
CA THR A 268 -13.99 18.80 24.12
C THR A 268 -15.39 18.24 24.38
N ASN A 269 -15.64 16.98 24.01
CA ASN A 269 -16.91 16.30 24.18
C ASN A 269 -16.73 15.09 25.11
N GLN A 270 -17.78 14.76 25.84
CA GLN A 270 -17.81 13.52 26.63
C GLN A 270 -18.54 12.45 25.84
N TYR A 271 -17.80 11.38 25.48
CA TYR A 271 -18.35 10.24 24.78
C TYR A 271 -18.36 9.00 25.68
N ASP A 272 -19.42 8.20 25.53
CA ASP A 272 -19.58 6.94 26.24
C ASP A 272 -18.84 5.78 25.56
N GLY A 273 -18.36 6.01 24.33
CA GLY A 273 -17.58 5.03 23.59
C GLY A 273 -17.03 5.57 22.27
N TYR A 274 -15.90 5.04 21.88
CA TYR A 274 -15.21 5.37 20.64
C TYR A 274 -15.22 4.17 19.72
N PHE A 275 -15.58 4.40 18.44
CA PHE A 275 -15.69 3.36 17.44
C PHE A 275 -14.90 3.75 16.18
N SER A 276 -14.19 2.80 15.63
CA SER A 276 -13.43 2.96 14.38
C SER A 276 -13.82 1.92 13.35
N THR A 277 -13.77 2.30 12.09
CA THR A 277 -13.88 1.36 10.96
C THR A 277 -12.55 0.68 10.65
N ASP A 278 -11.43 1.27 11.09
CA ASP A 278 -10.08 0.71 10.96
C ASP A 278 -9.32 0.82 12.29
N LEU A 279 -9.04 -0.33 12.91
CA LEU A 279 -8.23 -0.40 14.14
C LEU A 279 -6.72 -0.38 13.87
N ASN A 280 -6.32 -0.56 12.61
CA ASN A 280 -4.89 -0.57 12.25
C ASN A 280 -4.35 0.83 11.99
N LYS A 281 -5.21 1.84 11.94
CA LYS A 281 -4.77 3.23 11.78
C LYS A 281 -3.95 3.64 13.00
N GLU A 282 -2.73 4.12 12.77
CA GLU A 282 -1.82 4.53 13.84
C GLU A 282 -2.42 5.64 14.71
N ASP A 283 -2.61 5.36 15.98
CA ASP A 283 -2.86 6.40 16.99
C ASP A 283 -1.52 6.99 17.43
N ARG A 284 -1.02 7.99 16.69
CA ARG A 284 0.28 8.64 16.93
C ARG A 284 0.40 9.29 18.31
N TYR A 285 -0.70 9.59 18.94
CA TYR A 285 -0.74 10.31 20.23
C TYR A 285 -1.18 9.42 21.40
N SER A 286 -1.45 8.12 21.14
CA SER A 286 -1.84 7.13 22.15
C SER A 286 -2.99 7.57 23.08
N ILE A 287 -3.94 8.32 22.55
CA ILE A 287 -5.11 8.85 23.29
C ILE A 287 -6.14 7.75 23.53
N PHE A 288 -6.32 6.91 22.50
CA PHE A 288 -7.16 5.74 22.67
C PHE A 288 -6.33 4.66 23.36
N THR A 289 -6.85 4.12 24.45
CA THR A 289 -6.30 2.87 24.98
C THR A 289 -6.46 1.85 23.86
N LYS A 290 -5.35 1.53 23.17
CA LYS A 290 -5.32 0.38 22.27
C LYS A 290 -5.91 -0.78 23.07
N SER A 291 -6.87 -1.50 22.50
CA SER A 291 -7.23 -2.81 23.00
C SER A 291 -5.91 -3.50 23.35
N ASN A 292 -5.82 -4.26 24.44
CA ASN A 292 -4.59 -4.94 24.89
C ASN A 292 -3.94 -5.87 23.82
N LYS A 293 -4.22 -5.62 22.53
CA LYS A 293 -3.62 -6.26 21.38
C LYS A 293 -2.40 -5.45 20.95
N PHE A 294 -1.25 -6.01 21.20
CA PHE A 294 -0.02 -5.59 20.54
C PHE A 294 0.29 -6.62 19.46
N TYR A 295 0.83 -6.15 18.38
CA TYR A 295 1.33 -7.04 17.35
C TYR A 295 2.79 -7.40 17.65
N LEU A 296 3.20 -8.59 17.26
CA LEU A 296 4.58 -9.03 17.46
C LEU A 296 5.57 -8.11 16.72
N ASN A 297 5.18 -7.53 15.58
CA ASN A 297 5.97 -6.57 14.82
C ASN A 297 6.26 -5.26 15.57
N ASP A 298 5.50 -4.92 16.63
CA ASP A 298 5.78 -3.76 17.45
C ASP A 298 6.87 -4.03 18.51
N THR A 299 7.31 -5.27 18.67
CA THR A 299 8.31 -5.65 19.68
C THR A 299 9.74 -5.38 19.25
N LYS A 300 10.62 -5.07 20.19
CA LYS A 300 12.06 -4.94 19.94
C LYS A 300 12.66 -6.23 19.36
N PHE A 301 12.20 -7.38 19.83
CA PHE A 301 12.62 -8.68 19.31
C PHE A 301 12.38 -8.79 17.79
N TYR A 302 11.16 -8.50 17.36
CA TYR A 302 10.81 -8.53 15.94
C TYR A 302 11.69 -7.59 15.13
N GLN A 303 11.87 -6.34 15.57
CA GLN A 303 12.67 -5.34 14.87
C GLN A 303 14.15 -5.76 14.76
N VAL A 304 14.70 -6.44 15.77
CA VAL A 304 16.07 -6.98 15.73
C VAL A 304 16.17 -8.13 14.72
N ILE A 305 15.21 -9.08 14.75
CA ILE A 305 15.18 -10.19 13.78
C ILE A 305 14.99 -9.68 12.34
N GLU A 306 14.09 -8.71 12.12
CA GLU A 306 13.89 -8.07 10.82
C GLU A 306 15.18 -7.41 10.31
N THR A 307 15.90 -6.72 11.17
CA THR A 307 17.18 -6.12 10.82
C THR A 307 18.19 -7.16 10.32
N TYR A 308 18.31 -8.29 11.00
CA TYR A 308 19.15 -9.39 10.51
C TYR A 308 18.70 -9.95 9.17
N LEU A 309 17.38 -10.11 8.99
CA LEU A 309 16.84 -10.59 7.72
C LEU A 309 17.21 -9.65 6.56
N ASN A 310 17.12 -8.34 6.77
CA ASN A 310 17.51 -7.35 5.78
C ASN A 310 19.01 -7.41 5.46
N LEU A 311 19.85 -7.56 6.48
CA LEU A 311 21.31 -7.67 6.32
C LEU A 311 21.74 -8.98 5.61
N LEU A 312 20.94 -10.04 5.68
CA LEU A 312 21.21 -11.29 4.95
C LEU A 312 21.07 -11.16 3.42
N ASN A 313 20.60 -10.01 2.91
CA ASN A 313 20.49 -9.73 1.47
C ASN A 313 21.80 -9.26 0.81
N GLY A 314 22.96 -9.53 1.42
CA GLY A 314 24.28 -9.24 0.86
C GLY A 314 24.70 -10.18 -0.28
N ILE A 315 25.84 -9.87 -0.89
CA ILE A 315 26.47 -10.65 -1.97
C ILE A 315 27.48 -11.61 -1.38
N ASP A 316 27.35 -12.90 -1.70
CA ASP A 316 28.33 -13.91 -1.27
C ASP A 316 29.50 -13.99 -2.28
N TYR A 317 30.72 -13.72 -1.80
CA TYR A 317 31.92 -13.83 -2.60
C TYR A 317 33.09 -14.43 -1.79
N LYS A 318 33.73 -15.49 -2.25
CA LYS A 318 34.85 -16.19 -1.60
C LYS A 318 34.60 -16.50 -0.12
N ASN A 319 33.45 -17.03 0.21
CA ASN A 319 33.00 -17.37 1.57
C ASN A 319 32.82 -16.17 2.52
N ASN A 320 32.82 -14.95 2.02
CA ASN A 320 32.50 -13.74 2.79
C ASN A 320 31.22 -13.09 2.24
N LYS A 321 30.40 -12.60 3.15
CA LYS A 321 29.21 -11.81 2.81
C LYS A 321 29.56 -10.33 2.73
N TYR A 322 29.29 -9.74 1.56
CA TYR A 322 29.47 -8.32 1.30
C TYR A 322 28.10 -7.65 1.30
N ILE A 323 27.89 -6.72 2.21
CA ILE A 323 26.63 -6.01 2.38
C ILE A 323 26.82 -4.57 1.93
N ASP A 324 25.84 -4.01 1.20
CA ASP A 324 25.86 -2.60 0.83
C ASP A 324 25.95 -1.72 2.09
N ILE A 325 26.89 -0.81 2.11
CA ILE A 325 27.23 -0.03 3.30
C ILE A 325 26.04 0.85 3.75
N PHE A 326 25.23 1.35 2.81
CA PHE A 326 24.02 2.13 3.12
C PHE A 326 22.94 1.24 3.73
N LEU A 327 22.77 0.01 3.19
CA LEU A 327 21.86 -0.97 3.79
C LEU A 327 22.27 -1.31 5.24
N VAL A 328 23.57 -1.46 5.51
CA VAL A 328 24.08 -1.66 6.88
C VAL A 328 23.71 -0.46 7.73
N LYS A 329 24.02 0.77 7.29
CA LYS A 329 23.67 2.00 8.03
C LYS A 329 22.20 2.09 8.39
N GLU A 330 21.32 1.95 7.41
CA GLU A 330 19.86 2.07 7.58
C GLU A 330 19.28 1.05 8.56
N ASN A 331 19.92 -0.11 8.67
CA ASN A 331 19.41 -1.19 9.51
C ASN A 331 20.02 -1.22 10.91
N ILE A 332 21.35 -1.05 11.06
CA ILE A 332 21.98 -1.17 12.38
C ILE A 332 21.71 0.04 13.29
N PHE A 333 21.38 1.20 12.74
CA PHE A 333 21.04 2.40 13.52
C PHE A 333 19.53 2.58 13.74
N LYS A 334 18.72 1.54 13.56
CA LYS A 334 17.34 1.50 14.05
C LYS A 334 17.32 1.39 15.59
N ASN A 335 16.41 2.09 16.24
CA ASN A 335 16.38 2.23 17.70
C ASN A 335 16.49 0.92 18.49
N ALA A 336 15.72 -0.11 18.10
CA ALA A 336 15.77 -1.39 18.78
C ALA A 336 17.13 -2.08 18.65
N PHE A 337 17.71 -2.04 17.43
CA PHE A 337 18.98 -2.67 17.14
C PHE A 337 20.15 -1.92 17.79
N MET A 338 20.13 -0.58 17.75
CA MET A 338 21.08 0.26 18.48
C MET A 338 21.09 -0.07 19.98
N SER A 339 19.90 -0.13 20.59
CA SER A 339 19.77 -0.47 22.01
C SER A 339 20.28 -1.87 22.32
N PHE A 340 20.01 -2.85 21.44
CA PHE A 340 20.45 -4.23 21.64
C PHE A 340 21.97 -4.40 21.65
N TYR A 341 22.66 -3.71 20.72
CA TYR A 341 24.13 -3.74 20.63
C TYR A 341 24.84 -2.62 21.40
N GLY A 342 24.07 -1.74 22.05
CA GLY A 342 24.62 -0.56 22.70
C GLY A 342 25.33 0.40 21.75
N LEU A 343 24.83 0.51 20.51
CA LEU A 343 25.30 1.50 19.53
C LEU A 343 24.86 2.89 19.96
N ASP A 344 25.72 3.89 19.78
CA ASP A 344 25.46 5.26 20.17
C ASP A 344 25.70 6.26 19.02
N ILE A 345 25.56 7.55 19.31
CA ILE A 345 25.73 8.61 18.31
C ILE A 345 27.18 8.74 17.82
N GLU A 346 28.16 8.37 18.64
CA GLU A 346 29.57 8.40 18.24
C GLU A 346 29.85 7.24 17.29
N ASP A 347 29.26 6.07 17.52
CA ASP A 347 29.29 4.93 16.59
C ASP A 347 28.70 5.33 15.24
N TYR A 348 27.55 6.02 15.24
CA TYR A 348 26.93 6.55 14.03
C TYR A 348 27.87 7.52 13.28
N ARG A 349 28.44 8.50 13.98
CA ARG A 349 29.40 9.46 13.39
C ARG A 349 30.65 8.78 12.82
N CYS A 350 31.15 7.75 13.50
CA CYS A 350 32.26 6.97 13.00
C CYS A 350 31.87 6.20 11.72
N PHE A 351 30.67 5.63 11.69
CA PHE A 351 30.18 4.91 10.51
C PHE A 351 29.98 5.84 9.30
N GLU A 352 29.54 7.08 9.52
CA GLU A 352 29.49 8.11 8.46
C GLU A 352 30.88 8.39 7.85
N LYS A 353 31.95 8.39 8.66
CA LYS A 353 33.31 8.53 8.15
C LYS A 353 33.73 7.32 7.32
N ILE A 354 33.27 6.13 7.69
CA ILE A 354 33.53 4.91 6.91
C ILE A 354 32.85 5.01 5.54
N ILE A 355 31.63 5.53 5.48
CA ILE A 355 30.94 5.75 4.21
C ILE A 355 31.74 6.67 3.29
N SER A 356 32.39 7.70 3.85
CA SER A 356 33.23 8.64 3.07
C SER A 356 34.48 8.03 2.46
N THR A 357 34.79 6.75 2.75
CA THR A 357 35.96 6.03 2.14
C THR A 357 35.63 5.45 0.76
N ASP A 358 34.44 5.69 0.21
CA ASP A 358 33.98 5.19 -1.10
C ASP A 358 33.86 3.66 -1.23
N TYR A 359 33.98 2.91 -0.15
CA TYR A 359 33.62 1.49 -0.16
C TYR A 359 32.11 1.33 -0.33
N ARG A 360 31.70 0.64 -1.39
CA ARG A 360 30.28 0.34 -1.64
C ARG A 360 29.76 -0.79 -0.75
N TYR A 361 30.63 -1.75 -0.45
CA TYR A 361 30.26 -2.93 0.32
C TYR A 361 31.19 -3.09 1.52
N ILE A 362 30.62 -3.59 2.61
CA ILE A 362 31.34 -3.94 3.84
C ILE A 362 31.18 -5.42 4.13
N SER A 363 32.22 -6.05 4.67
CA SER A 363 32.23 -7.47 5.06
C SER A 363 33.07 -7.64 6.33
N LEU A 364 32.98 -8.82 6.96
CA LEU A 364 33.80 -9.14 8.15
C LEU A 364 35.33 -8.96 7.89
N GLU A 365 35.80 -9.32 6.70
CA GLU A 365 37.17 -9.16 6.31
C GLU A 365 37.62 -7.70 6.24
N LEU A 366 36.72 -6.81 5.79
CA LEU A 366 37.00 -5.38 5.66
C LEU A 366 36.98 -4.62 6.99
N LEU A 367 36.57 -5.27 8.09
CA LEU A 367 36.61 -4.63 9.43
C LEU A 367 38.03 -4.53 10.00
N ASP A 368 39.02 -5.00 9.28
CA ASP A 368 40.44 -4.77 9.61
C ASP A 368 40.79 -3.30 9.38
N GLU A 369 41.50 -2.68 10.33
CA GLU A 369 42.01 -1.30 10.27
C GLU A 369 42.85 -1.01 9.00
N LYS A 370 43.42 -2.05 8.43
CA LYS A 370 44.12 -2.00 7.16
C LYS A 370 43.28 -1.49 6.00
N TYR A 371 41.96 -1.75 6.05
CA TYR A 371 41.01 -1.35 5.03
C TYR A 371 40.17 -0.16 5.47
N LEU A 372 39.72 -0.17 6.71
CA LEU A 372 38.86 0.86 7.28
C LEU A 372 39.60 1.62 8.40
N TYR A 373 40.45 2.55 8.01
CA TYR A 373 41.28 3.34 8.89
C TYR A 373 40.51 4.00 10.06
N TYR A 374 39.27 4.47 9.83
CA TYR A 374 38.49 5.12 10.86
C TYR A 374 38.05 4.20 12.01
N LEU A 375 38.09 2.88 11.84
CA LEU A 375 37.86 1.93 12.93
C LEU A 375 38.96 1.90 13.98
N LYS A 376 40.17 2.40 13.65
CA LYS A 376 41.30 2.50 14.58
C LYS A 376 40.98 3.38 15.79
N ASP A 377 40.24 4.46 15.56
CA ASP A 377 39.88 5.43 16.61
C ASP A 377 38.60 5.03 17.36
N ASN A 378 37.86 3.99 16.90
CA ASN A 378 36.69 3.46 17.55
C ASN A 378 36.67 1.93 17.58
N GLU A 379 37.48 1.37 18.48
CA GLU A 379 37.59 -0.08 18.71
C GLU A 379 36.23 -0.69 19.16
N ASN A 380 35.44 0.10 19.87
CA ASN A 380 34.10 -0.33 20.34
C ASN A 380 33.15 -0.60 19.16
N LEU A 381 33.06 0.30 18.18
CA LEU A 381 32.26 0.08 16.97
C LEU A 381 32.77 -1.15 16.19
N LYS A 382 34.07 -1.32 16.08
CA LYS A 382 34.69 -2.49 15.42
C LYS A 382 34.25 -3.81 16.04
N ILE A 383 34.26 -3.90 17.40
CA ILE A 383 33.81 -5.09 18.13
C ILE A 383 32.33 -5.35 17.88
N LYS A 384 31.49 -4.30 17.94
CA LYS A 384 30.04 -4.41 17.71
C LYS A 384 29.74 -4.86 16.26
N LEU A 385 30.38 -4.26 15.26
CA LEU A 385 30.22 -4.67 13.87
C LEU A 385 30.66 -6.13 13.67
N LYS A 386 31.80 -6.54 14.29
CA LYS A 386 32.27 -7.92 14.22
C LYS A 386 31.22 -8.89 14.77
N LEU A 387 30.65 -8.61 15.94
CA LEU A 387 29.58 -9.42 16.54
C LEU A 387 28.34 -9.53 15.63
N ILE A 388 27.96 -8.42 14.96
CA ILE A 388 26.84 -8.39 14.02
C ILE A 388 27.12 -9.32 12.83
N PHE A 389 28.30 -9.22 12.22
CA PHE A 389 28.66 -10.05 11.05
C PHE A 389 28.86 -11.52 11.42
N GLU A 390 29.41 -11.81 12.62
CA GLU A 390 29.50 -13.17 13.13
C GLU A 390 28.11 -13.79 13.34
N THR A 391 27.15 -13.02 13.86
CA THR A 391 25.75 -13.45 14.02
C THR A 391 25.10 -13.75 12.66
N LEU A 392 25.35 -12.93 11.64
CA LEU A 392 24.89 -13.22 10.27
C LEU A 392 25.44 -14.54 9.74
N ASN A 393 26.74 -14.80 9.96
CA ASN A 393 27.36 -16.08 9.58
C ASN A 393 26.78 -17.26 10.37
N ASP A 394 26.38 -17.07 11.64
CA ASP A 394 25.74 -18.12 12.43
C ASP A 394 24.32 -18.43 11.94
N ILE A 395 23.57 -17.43 11.47
CA ILE A 395 22.27 -17.65 10.83
C ILE A 395 22.42 -18.52 9.57
N GLU A 396 23.46 -18.31 8.78
CA GLU A 396 23.69 -19.12 7.57
C GLU A 396 24.02 -20.58 7.85
N LYS A 397 24.54 -20.89 9.06
CA LYS A 397 24.85 -22.25 9.51
C LYS A 397 23.62 -23.03 9.98
N ILE A 398 22.44 -22.38 10.14
CA ILE A 398 21.20 -23.04 10.58
C ILE A 398 20.80 -24.11 9.54
N LYS A 399 20.51 -25.33 10.00
CA LYS A 399 20.20 -26.48 9.15
C LYS A 399 18.74 -26.96 9.29
N ASP A 400 18.15 -26.75 10.45
CA ASP A 400 16.84 -27.22 10.85
C ASP A 400 16.26 -26.36 11.98
N ILE A 401 15.06 -26.68 12.44
CA ILE A 401 14.39 -25.92 13.50
C ILE A 401 15.09 -26.10 14.86
N SER A 402 15.75 -27.23 15.09
CA SER A 402 16.51 -27.46 16.33
C SER A 402 17.71 -26.50 16.41
N SER A 403 18.48 -26.40 15.34
CA SER A 403 19.62 -25.47 15.26
C SER A 403 19.18 -24.00 15.23
N LEU A 404 17.98 -23.70 14.68
CA LEU A 404 17.37 -22.36 14.82
C LEU A 404 17.05 -22.05 16.29
N ASN A 405 16.45 -23.01 17.01
CA ASN A 405 16.13 -22.82 18.43
C ASN A 405 17.42 -22.64 19.28
N GLU A 406 18.45 -23.44 19.03
CA GLU A 406 19.77 -23.26 19.68
C GLU A 406 20.34 -21.88 19.40
N PHE A 407 20.30 -21.43 18.12
CA PHE A 407 20.74 -20.10 17.73
C PHE A 407 19.98 -18.99 18.46
N LEU A 408 18.64 -19.07 18.52
CA LEU A 408 17.82 -18.07 19.23
C LEU A 408 18.13 -18.07 20.73
N CYS A 409 18.29 -19.24 21.35
CA CYS A 409 18.68 -19.34 22.76
C CYS A 409 20.04 -18.71 23.01
N ASP A 410 21.04 -19.04 22.20
CA ASP A 410 22.43 -18.57 22.39
C ASP A 410 22.58 -17.07 22.15
N LYS A 411 21.91 -16.51 21.14
CA LYS A 411 22.12 -15.11 20.73
C LYS A 411 21.15 -14.13 21.36
N PHE A 412 19.92 -14.57 21.70
CA PHE A 412 18.86 -13.66 22.13
C PHE A 412 18.31 -13.97 23.53
N PHE A 413 18.51 -15.18 24.06
CA PHE A 413 17.95 -15.59 25.34
C PHE A 413 18.95 -16.25 26.30
N SER A 414 20.25 -16.20 25.99
CA SER A 414 21.30 -16.86 26.80
C SER A 414 21.61 -16.13 28.09
N SER A 415 21.44 -14.80 28.12
CA SER A 415 21.70 -13.99 29.28
C SER A 415 20.39 -13.49 29.91
N LYS A 416 20.39 -13.30 31.22
CA LYS A 416 19.24 -12.69 31.91
C LYS A 416 18.97 -11.26 31.42
N THR A 417 20.03 -10.53 31.10
CA THR A 417 19.97 -9.18 30.52
C THR A 417 19.31 -9.14 29.14
N ASP A 418 19.57 -10.13 28.28
CA ASP A 418 18.95 -10.20 26.96
C ASP A 418 17.45 -10.52 27.08
N ILE A 419 17.10 -11.44 27.96
CA ILE A 419 15.67 -11.73 28.26
C ILE A 419 15.00 -10.48 28.81
N ASP A 420 15.62 -9.78 29.77
CA ASP A 420 15.07 -8.55 30.34
C ASP A 420 14.90 -7.48 29.27
N PHE A 421 15.84 -7.34 28.31
CA PHE A 421 15.73 -6.39 27.20
C PHE A 421 14.47 -6.61 26.35
N PHE A 422 14.16 -7.86 26.01
CA PHE A 422 12.98 -8.16 25.20
C PHE A 422 11.68 -8.22 26.02
N THR A 423 11.74 -8.45 27.34
CA THR A 423 10.59 -8.55 28.24
C THR A 423 10.24 -7.23 28.93
N GLU A 424 11.15 -6.25 28.98
CA GLU A 424 10.89 -4.89 29.53
C GLU A 424 9.67 -4.21 28.89
N GLU A 425 9.26 -4.61 27.70
CA GLU A 425 8.07 -4.10 27.03
C GLU A 425 6.76 -4.67 27.58
N LYS A 426 6.78 -5.40 28.70
CA LYS A 426 5.62 -5.97 29.39
C LYS A 426 4.88 -7.07 28.60
N PHE A 427 5.59 -7.79 27.76
CA PHE A 427 5.09 -8.93 27.01
C PHE A 427 5.46 -10.24 27.73
N ASP A 428 4.78 -10.53 28.85
CA ASP A 428 4.97 -11.79 29.58
C ASP A 428 4.78 -13.05 28.72
N THR A 429 4.21 -12.85 27.53
CA THR A 429 3.88 -13.93 26.59
C THR A 429 4.79 -14.00 25.36
N LEU A 430 5.76 -13.09 25.18
CA LEU A 430 6.63 -13.09 24.01
C LEU A 430 7.38 -14.41 23.82
N TYR A 431 8.00 -14.87 24.89
CA TYR A 431 8.75 -16.11 24.89
C TYR A 431 7.87 -17.33 24.58
N ASP A 432 6.69 -17.39 25.24
CA ASP A 432 5.72 -18.46 24.99
C ASP A 432 5.27 -18.48 23.50
N LYS A 433 5.07 -17.30 22.91
CA LYS A 433 4.70 -17.19 21.51
C LYS A 433 5.80 -17.60 20.54
N ILE A 434 7.06 -17.28 20.84
CA ILE A 434 8.21 -17.73 20.05
C ILE A 434 8.30 -19.26 20.12
N TYR A 435 8.15 -19.83 21.31
CA TYR A 435 8.13 -21.29 21.47
C TYR A 435 6.94 -21.96 20.78
N GLU A 436 5.77 -21.33 20.78
CA GLU A 436 4.60 -21.79 20.03
C GLU A 436 4.90 -21.87 18.54
N ILE A 437 5.56 -20.86 17.97
CA ILE A 437 5.99 -20.82 16.57
C ILE A 437 7.01 -21.95 16.28
N LEU A 438 8.03 -22.04 17.12
CA LEU A 438 9.04 -23.12 16.97
C LEU A 438 8.40 -24.50 17.08
N GLY A 439 7.42 -24.66 17.97
CA GLY A 439 6.62 -25.88 18.10
C GLY A 439 5.79 -26.16 16.85
N LEU A 440 5.14 -25.15 16.27
CA LEU A 440 4.41 -25.27 15.03
C LEU A 440 5.32 -25.64 13.84
N LEU A 441 6.48 -25.03 13.73
CA LEU A 441 7.48 -25.35 12.72
C LEU A 441 8.05 -26.76 12.91
N ASN A 442 8.34 -27.13 14.16
CA ASN A 442 8.87 -28.46 14.51
C ASN A 442 7.83 -29.58 14.31
N SER A 443 6.53 -29.30 14.51
CA SER A 443 5.45 -30.25 14.23
C SER A 443 5.42 -30.71 12.77
N ASN A 444 6.03 -29.93 11.88
CA ASN A 444 6.20 -30.31 10.47
C ASN A 444 7.24 -31.42 10.30
N GLU A 445 8.25 -31.50 11.18
CA GLU A 445 9.30 -32.51 11.14
C GLU A 445 8.80 -33.92 11.48
N ASN A 446 7.63 -34.05 12.12
CA ASN A 446 7.02 -35.35 12.40
C ASN A 446 6.45 -36.06 11.17
N ILE A 447 6.40 -35.41 10.03
CA ILE A 447 6.00 -36.01 8.75
C ILE A 447 7.28 -36.19 7.94
N ASP A 448 7.61 -37.44 7.57
CA ASP A 448 8.84 -37.77 6.84
C ASP A 448 9.07 -36.97 5.57
N PHE A 449 7.99 -36.52 4.94
CA PHE A 449 8.01 -35.69 3.75
C PHE A 449 8.58 -34.27 4.04
N PHE A 450 8.30 -33.74 5.23
CA PHE A 450 8.68 -32.34 5.60
C PHE A 450 9.95 -32.28 6.47
N LYS A 451 10.54 -33.38 6.86
CA LYS A 451 11.73 -33.48 7.73
C LYS A 451 12.99 -32.86 7.14
N ASN A 452 13.06 -32.70 5.82
CA ASN A 452 14.30 -32.32 5.16
C ASN A 452 14.16 -31.02 4.40
N PHE A 453 14.42 -29.90 5.07
CA PHE A 453 14.41 -28.58 4.45
C PHE A 453 15.38 -28.43 3.27
N ASN A 454 16.43 -29.26 3.16
CA ASN A 454 17.32 -29.26 2.00
C ASN A 454 16.59 -29.61 0.68
N LYS A 455 15.46 -30.33 0.75
CA LYS A 455 14.64 -30.60 -0.45
C LYS A 455 13.94 -29.34 -0.97
N PHE A 456 13.59 -28.43 -0.08
CA PHE A 456 12.85 -27.20 -0.39
C PHE A 456 13.80 -26.02 -0.63
N PHE A 457 14.87 -25.93 0.14
CA PHE A 457 15.85 -24.87 0.11
C PHE A 457 17.20 -25.39 -0.40
N LYS A 458 17.37 -25.46 -1.72
CA LYS A 458 18.58 -25.99 -2.37
C LYS A 458 19.82 -25.10 -2.14
N SER A 459 19.62 -23.83 -1.88
CA SER A 459 20.69 -22.85 -1.59
C SER A 459 20.27 -21.97 -0.41
N ASN A 460 21.25 -21.42 0.31
CA ASN A 460 21.02 -20.49 1.43
C ASN A 460 20.07 -21.06 2.50
N LEU A 461 20.27 -22.33 2.88
CA LEU A 461 19.37 -23.06 3.77
C LEU A 461 19.08 -22.30 5.06
N GLY A 462 20.12 -21.81 5.76
CA GLY A 462 19.97 -21.10 7.02
C GLY A 462 19.17 -19.81 6.89
N LYS A 463 19.47 -18.99 5.87
CA LYS A 463 18.70 -17.79 5.55
C LYS A 463 17.22 -18.14 5.30
N ASN A 464 16.94 -19.19 4.54
CA ASN A 464 15.57 -19.56 4.18
C ASN A 464 14.78 -20.08 5.39
N ILE A 465 15.40 -20.87 6.28
CA ILE A 465 14.76 -21.30 7.54
C ILE A 465 14.50 -20.09 8.44
N PHE A 466 15.45 -19.16 8.53
CA PHE A 466 15.29 -17.92 9.29
C PHE A 466 14.18 -17.03 8.71
N THR A 467 14.10 -16.90 7.37
CA THR A 467 13.00 -16.21 6.68
C THR A 467 11.65 -16.87 6.94
N LEU A 468 11.60 -18.20 6.91
CA LEU A 468 10.39 -18.94 7.23
C LEU A 468 9.92 -18.63 8.66
N PHE A 469 10.81 -18.67 9.63
CA PHE A 469 10.52 -18.30 11.02
C PHE A 469 9.99 -16.86 11.12
N PHE A 470 10.66 -15.91 10.48
CA PHE A 470 10.22 -14.50 10.47
C PHE A 470 8.82 -14.32 9.89
N ASN A 471 8.48 -15.00 8.80
CA ASN A 471 7.15 -14.93 8.19
C ASN A 471 6.03 -15.45 9.13
N TYR A 472 6.39 -16.30 10.08
CA TYR A 472 5.47 -16.73 11.14
C TYR A 472 5.32 -15.71 12.26
N LEU A 473 6.39 -15.00 12.59
CA LEU A 473 6.31 -13.90 13.56
C LEU A 473 5.31 -12.82 13.14
N ASN A 474 5.20 -12.55 11.85
CA ASN A 474 4.25 -11.56 11.29
C ASN A 474 2.78 -11.91 11.48
N LYS A 475 2.46 -13.16 11.76
CA LYS A 475 1.06 -13.65 11.82
C LYS A 475 0.51 -13.74 13.24
N ILE A 476 1.26 -13.32 14.24
CA ILE A 476 0.88 -13.54 15.64
C ILE A 476 0.55 -12.24 16.37
N ASP A 477 -0.65 -12.21 16.95
CA ASP A 477 -1.09 -11.19 17.87
C ASP A 477 -0.58 -11.51 19.28
N ILE A 478 0.05 -10.54 19.97
CA ILE A 478 0.39 -10.64 21.39
C ILE A 478 -0.66 -9.88 22.19
N TYR A 479 -1.12 -10.51 23.26
CA TYR A 479 -2.02 -9.86 24.22
C TYR A 479 -1.25 -9.46 25.45
N SER A 480 -1.25 -8.18 25.81
CA SER A 480 -0.71 -7.75 27.09
C SER A 480 -1.66 -8.14 28.23
N VAL A 481 -1.10 -8.70 29.31
CA VAL A 481 -1.85 -9.11 30.51
C VAL A 481 -2.22 -7.90 31.41
N GLN A 482 -1.89 -6.68 31.02
CA GLN A 482 -2.23 -5.51 31.81
C GLN A 482 -3.74 -5.31 31.87
N LYS A 483 -4.28 -5.58 33.05
CA LYS A 483 -5.60 -5.11 33.49
C LYS A 483 -5.57 -3.59 33.61
N ASN A 484 -5.71 -2.88 32.51
CA ASN A 484 -5.88 -1.44 32.54
C ASN A 484 -7.19 -1.12 33.26
N LYS A 485 -7.10 -0.39 34.34
CA LYS A 485 -8.24 0.08 35.14
C LYS A 485 -9.07 1.16 34.46
N ASN A 486 -8.60 1.74 33.35
CA ASN A 486 -9.30 2.80 32.60
C ASN A 486 -9.85 2.21 31.31
N LYS A 487 -11.11 1.74 31.37
CA LYS A 487 -11.86 1.26 30.19
C LYS A 487 -12.48 2.38 29.34
N ASP A 488 -12.33 3.63 29.77
CA ASP A 488 -13.17 4.72 29.25
C ASP A 488 -12.80 5.20 27.84
N ASN A 489 -11.57 4.92 27.38
CA ASN A 489 -11.07 5.34 26.06
C ASN A 489 -10.71 4.17 25.12
N GLU A 490 -11.26 3.00 25.32
CA GLU A 490 -11.00 1.85 24.46
C GLU A 490 -11.64 2.03 23.08
N LEU A 491 -10.82 2.03 22.02
CA LEU A 491 -11.29 2.09 20.65
C LEU A 491 -11.86 0.73 20.23
N LYS A 492 -13.11 0.72 19.78
CA LYS A 492 -13.84 -0.50 19.42
C LYS A 492 -14.01 -0.58 17.90
N ASN A 493 -13.91 -1.78 17.37
CA ASN A 493 -14.11 -2.01 15.94
C ASN A 493 -15.60 -2.00 15.59
N LEU A 494 -16.03 -1.03 14.81
CA LEU A 494 -17.41 -0.89 14.39
C LEU A 494 -17.92 -2.07 13.55
N ASN A 495 -17.06 -2.70 12.77
CA ASN A 495 -17.44 -3.82 11.89
C ASN A 495 -17.69 -5.14 12.65
N ILE A 496 -17.12 -5.28 13.84
CA ILE A 496 -17.20 -6.52 14.62
C ILE A 496 -18.25 -6.42 15.73
N ILE A 497 -18.54 -5.21 16.24
CA ILE A 497 -19.34 -5.01 17.44
C ILE A 497 -20.73 -4.50 17.05
N LYS A 498 -21.56 -5.36 16.48
CA LYS A 498 -22.94 -5.00 16.10
C LYS A 498 -23.85 -4.63 17.29
N TYR A 499 -23.54 -5.08 18.49
CA TYR A 499 -24.47 -5.00 19.64
C TYR A 499 -23.91 -4.32 20.89
N SER A 500 -22.66 -3.89 20.88
CA SER A 500 -22.08 -3.18 22.02
C SER A 500 -22.62 -1.77 22.19
N VAL A 501 -23.35 -1.29 21.22
CA VAL A 501 -23.87 0.07 21.14
C VAL A 501 -25.18 0.25 21.92
N LYS A 502 -25.83 -0.82 22.35
CA LYS A 502 -27.15 -0.77 23.04
C LYS A 502 -27.21 0.14 24.27
N ASN A 503 -26.09 0.30 24.99
CA ASN A 503 -26.05 1.08 26.23
C ASN A 503 -25.19 2.35 26.07
N ILE A 504 -24.93 2.78 24.84
CA ILE A 504 -24.12 3.96 24.54
C ILE A 504 -25.06 5.04 24.04
N GLU A 505 -25.17 6.10 24.80
CA GLU A 505 -26.07 7.21 24.45
C GLU A 505 -25.38 8.23 23.53
N ASN A 506 -24.07 8.40 23.65
CA ASN A 506 -23.29 9.41 22.95
C ASN A 506 -21.96 8.82 22.39
N PRO A 507 -22.01 8.04 21.30
CA PRO A 507 -20.80 7.50 20.67
C PRO A 507 -20.11 8.48 19.74
N ALA A 508 -18.78 8.38 19.66
CA ALA A 508 -17.98 8.97 18.58
C ALA A 508 -17.57 7.88 17.60
N ILE A 509 -17.81 8.11 16.32
CA ILE A 509 -17.37 7.25 15.22
C ILE A 509 -16.28 7.98 14.46
N ILE A 510 -15.10 7.39 14.40
CA ILE A 510 -13.87 8.00 13.86
C ILE A 510 -13.34 7.22 12.67
N TYR A 511 -12.49 7.85 11.86
CA TYR A 511 -11.87 7.28 10.66
C TYR A 511 -12.88 6.75 9.64
N THR A 512 -13.85 7.57 9.26
CA THR A 512 -14.91 7.20 8.31
C THR A 512 -14.66 7.73 6.90
N ASP A 513 -13.41 7.93 6.55
CA ASP A 513 -12.97 8.41 5.24
C ASP A 513 -13.05 7.33 4.15
N ASN A 514 -12.91 7.75 2.90
CA ASN A 514 -12.99 6.91 1.71
C ASN A 514 -11.81 5.93 1.55
N GLN A 515 -10.73 6.09 2.29
CA GLN A 515 -9.61 5.14 2.31
C GLN A 515 -9.88 3.98 3.27
N THR A 516 -10.69 4.20 4.30
CA THR A 516 -10.98 3.20 5.31
C THR A 516 -12.27 2.44 5.04
N LEU A 517 -13.24 3.04 4.30
CA LEU A 517 -14.56 2.46 4.06
C LEU A 517 -15.13 2.85 2.69
N PRO A 518 -15.53 1.92 1.79
CA PRO A 518 -15.36 0.46 1.94
C PRO A 518 -13.91 0.01 1.76
N LYS A 519 -13.49 -0.99 2.53
CA LYS A 519 -12.17 -1.60 2.39
C LYS A 519 -12.26 -2.72 1.35
N ILE A 520 -11.95 -2.41 0.11
CA ILE A 520 -11.91 -3.40 -0.96
C ILE A 520 -10.55 -4.10 -0.88
N LYS A 521 -10.55 -5.37 -0.50
CA LYS A 521 -9.36 -6.21 -0.70
C LYS A 521 -9.28 -6.48 -2.20
N VAL A 522 -8.20 -6.08 -2.84
CA VAL A 522 -7.85 -6.56 -4.18
C VAL A 522 -7.42 -8.02 -3.99
N ASN A 523 -8.40 -8.91 -3.91
CA ASN A 523 -8.15 -10.34 -3.83
C ASN A 523 -7.72 -10.83 -5.21
N ASN A 524 -6.90 -11.88 -5.21
CA ASN A 524 -6.37 -12.56 -6.37
C ASN A 524 -7.35 -12.59 -7.53
N ASN A 525 -6.95 -12.00 -8.65
CA ASN A 525 -7.80 -11.85 -9.84
C ASN A 525 -7.80 -13.11 -10.70
N LEU A 526 -8.01 -14.28 -10.09
CA LEU A 526 -8.18 -15.54 -10.85
C LEU A 526 -9.36 -15.44 -11.80
N PHE A 527 -10.44 -14.80 -11.35
CA PHE A 527 -11.67 -14.65 -12.10
C PHE A 527 -12.09 -13.18 -12.19
N THR A 528 -12.56 -12.78 -13.36
CA THR A 528 -13.22 -11.49 -13.53
C THR A 528 -14.55 -11.44 -12.78
N GLU A 529 -15.07 -10.25 -12.49
CA GLU A 529 -16.37 -10.09 -11.81
C GLU A 529 -17.51 -10.82 -12.57
N GLN A 530 -17.50 -10.80 -13.90
CA GLN A 530 -18.49 -11.53 -14.70
C GLN A 530 -18.33 -13.06 -14.58
N GLN A 531 -17.10 -13.55 -14.49
CA GLN A 531 -16.83 -14.97 -14.26
C GLN A 531 -17.24 -15.41 -12.86
N LYS A 532 -17.00 -14.55 -11.83
CA LYS A 532 -17.46 -14.77 -10.46
C LYS A 532 -18.97 -14.91 -10.41
N ILE A 533 -19.72 -14.02 -11.06
CA ILE A 533 -21.20 -14.10 -11.15
C ILE A 533 -21.64 -15.44 -11.75
N LYS A 534 -21.01 -15.87 -12.85
CA LYS A 534 -21.35 -17.16 -13.51
C LYS A 534 -21.03 -18.37 -12.64
N LEU A 535 -20.00 -18.30 -11.82
CA LEU A 535 -19.63 -19.33 -10.86
C LEU A 535 -20.42 -19.26 -9.55
N GLY A 536 -21.24 -18.24 -9.34
CA GLY A 536 -21.94 -17.99 -8.07
C GLY A 536 -21.01 -17.53 -6.93
N LEU A 537 -19.79 -17.09 -7.25
CA LEU A 537 -18.86 -16.57 -6.29
C LEU A 537 -19.20 -15.14 -5.88
N LYS A 538 -18.67 -14.70 -4.74
CA LYS A 538 -18.83 -13.32 -4.28
C LYS A 538 -18.09 -12.35 -5.22
N THR A 539 -18.77 -11.28 -5.56
CA THR A 539 -18.22 -10.15 -6.30
C THR A 539 -17.74 -9.06 -5.36
N ASN A 540 -17.00 -8.09 -5.88
CA ASN A 540 -16.64 -6.91 -5.11
C ASN A 540 -17.88 -6.11 -4.66
N GLU A 541 -18.95 -6.10 -5.48
CA GLU A 541 -20.22 -5.47 -5.10
C GLU A 541 -20.87 -6.18 -3.92
N ASP A 542 -20.86 -7.51 -3.90
CA ASP A 542 -21.40 -8.29 -2.77
C ASP A 542 -20.61 -7.97 -1.48
N GLU A 543 -19.27 -7.87 -1.55
CA GLU A 543 -18.44 -7.49 -0.39
C GLU A 543 -18.73 -6.08 0.10
N ILE A 544 -18.89 -5.12 -0.81
CA ILE A 544 -19.26 -3.74 -0.49
C ILE A 544 -20.63 -3.70 0.19
N LEU A 545 -21.61 -4.45 -0.30
CA LEU A 545 -22.94 -4.52 0.30
C LEU A 545 -22.91 -5.12 1.71
N ILE A 546 -22.10 -6.15 1.95
CA ILE A 546 -21.91 -6.75 3.27
C ILE A 546 -21.28 -5.74 4.24
N GLN A 547 -20.23 -5.02 3.82
CA GLN A 547 -19.61 -3.98 4.64
C GLN A 547 -20.58 -2.85 4.94
N LYS A 548 -21.38 -2.43 3.93
CA LYS A 548 -22.42 -1.42 4.08
C LYS A 548 -23.48 -1.86 5.07
N TYR A 549 -23.94 -3.11 4.97
CA TYR A 549 -24.90 -3.68 5.92
C TYR A 549 -24.37 -3.61 7.34
N ARG A 550 -23.15 -4.10 7.58
CA ARG A 550 -22.51 -4.07 8.90
C ARG A 550 -22.38 -2.65 9.45
N PHE A 551 -21.93 -1.72 8.62
CA PHE A 551 -21.79 -0.31 9.00
C PHE A 551 -23.14 0.32 9.37
N PHE A 552 -24.14 0.17 8.51
CA PHE A 552 -25.47 0.76 8.75
C PHE A 552 -26.22 0.11 9.92
N GLN A 553 -26.06 -1.19 10.14
CA GLN A 553 -26.62 -1.88 11.31
C GLN A 553 -26.14 -1.22 12.63
N ASN A 554 -24.86 -0.89 12.70
CA ASN A 554 -24.31 -0.21 13.86
C ASN A 554 -24.88 1.20 14.01
N LEU A 555 -24.96 1.98 12.93
CA LEU A 555 -25.50 3.34 12.98
C LEU A 555 -27.00 3.37 13.30
N LEU A 556 -27.76 2.46 12.70
CA LEU A 556 -29.21 2.36 12.92
C LEU A 556 -29.58 1.88 14.35
N SER A 557 -28.64 1.30 15.07
CA SER A 557 -28.85 0.94 16.49
C SER A 557 -28.79 2.15 17.43
N LEU A 558 -28.36 3.31 16.93
CA LEU A 558 -28.16 4.54 17.70
C LEU A 558 -29.24 5.58 17.42
N ASN A 559 -29.46 6.48 18.39
CA ASN A 559 -30.33 7.63 18.23
C ASN A 559 -29.58 8.94 18.03
N LYS A 560 -28.34 8.99 18.52
CA LYS A 560 -27.43 10.12 18.39
C LYS A 560 -26.06 9.61 17.97
N ILE A 561 -25.43 10.29 17.02
CA ILE A 561 -24.16 9.84 16.43
C ILE A 561 -23.32 11.06 16.10
N ASP A 562 -22.08 11.08 16.60
CA ASP A 562 -21.08 12.04 16.19
C ASP A 562 -20.05 11.34 15.27
N ILE A 563 -19.98 11.74 14.00
CA ILE A 563 -19.13 11.13 12.98
C ILE A 563 -17.97 12.07 12.68
N TYR A 564 -16.75 11.52 12.71
CA TYR A 564 -15.50 12.21 12.44
C TYR A 564 -14.77 11.59 11.25
N SER A 565 -14.47 12.39 10.22
CA SER A 565 -13.76 11.93 9.04
C SER A 565 -12.56 12.81 8.72
N LEU A 566 -11.47 12.16 8.31
CA LEU A 566 -10.33 12.84 7.71
C LEU A 566 -10.77 13.40 6.35
N VAL A 567 -10.45 14.67 6.11
CA VAL A 567 -10.65 15.33 4.82
C VAL A 567 -9.35 16.00 4.41
N ASP A 568 -8.82 15.54 3.28
CA ASP A 568 -7.60 16.04 2.69
C ASP A 568 -7.78 16.13 1.17
N SER A 569 -7.98 17.34 0.68
CA SER A 569 -8.21 17.60 -0.75
C SER A 569 -7.00 17.23 -1.60
N ASP A 570 -5.79 17.39 -1.08
CA ASP A 570 -4.55 17.16 -1.81
C ASP A 570 -4.36 15.66 -2.13
N ASN A 571 -4.80 14.80 -1.21
CA ASN A 571 -4.74 13.36 -1.35
C ASN A 571 -6.09 12.72 -1.75
N ASN A 572 -7.09 13.51 -2.15
CA ASN A 572 -8.44 13.05 -2.48
C ASN A 572 -9.10 12.23 -1.36
N ILE A 573 -8.85 12.59 -0.10
CA ILE A 573 -9.47 11.97 1.05
C ILE A 573 -10.72 12.77 1.44
N ASP A 574 -11.85 12.09 1.51
CA ASP A 574 -13.13 12.69 1.91
C ASP A 574 -13.98 11.65 2.65
N PHE A 575 -15.17 12.02 3.09
CA PHE A 575 -16.12 11.07 3.66
C PHE A 575 -16.29 9.84 2.77
N SER A 576 -16.46 8.69 3.39
CA SER A 576 -16.81 7.48 2.65
C SER A 576 -18.15 7.62 1.94
N ALA A 577 -18.32 6.90 0.84
CA ALA A 577 -19.60 6.84 0.12
C ALA A 577 -20.75 6.37 1.04
N PHE A 578 -20.46 5.52 2.02
CA PHE A 578 -21.45 5.04 2.99
C PHE A 578 -21.91 6.15 3.92
N VAL A 579 -21.02 7.01 4.37
CA VAL A 579 -21.38 8.18 5.18
C VAL A 579 -22.24 9.13 4.36
N TYR A 580 -21.85 9.42 3.11
CA TYR A 580 -22.67 10.27 2.23
C TYR A 580 -24.08 9.71 2.00
N GLU A 581 -24.21 8.41 1.74
CA GLU A 581 -25.52 7.77 1.57
C GLU A 581 -26.35 7.88 2.85
N PHE A 582 -25.74 7.68 4.02
CA PHE A 582 -26.42 7.75 5.31
C PHE A 582 -26.92 9.16 5.63
N ILE A 583 -26.09 10.18 5.46
CA ILE A 583 -26.47 11.58 5.74
C ILE A 583 -27.45 12.14 4.71
N ASN A 584 -27.48 11.62 3.49
CA ASN A 584 -28.50 11.98 2.50
C ASN A 584 -29.89 11.48 2.91
N LYS A 585 -29.99 10.35 3.61
CA LYS A 585 -31.24 9.84 4.15
C LYS A 585 -31.62 10.51 5.47
N TYR A 586 -30.63 10.66 6.37
CA TYR A 586 -30.83 11.19 7.72
C TYR A 586 -30.06 12.50 7.87
N THR A 587 -30.74 13.62 7.71
CA THR A 587 -30.10 14.95 7.72
C THR A 587 -29.11 15.15 8.86
N ALA A 588 -27.85 15.44 8.53
CA ALA A 588 -26.79 15.68 9.48
C ALA A 588 -26.57 17.19 9.73
N LEU A 589 -26.19 17.54 10.94
CA LEU A 589 -25.72 18.89 11.29
C LEU A 589 -24.20 18.93 11.15
N GLU A 590 -23.69 19.79 10.27
CA GLU A 590 -22.24 20.00 10.19
C GLU A 590 -21.77 20.80 11.41
N ASN A 591 -20.72 20.28 12.06
CA ASN A 591 -20.12 20.94 13.21
C ASN A 591 -19.07 21.95 12.69
N ASN A 592 -19.21 23.22 13.07
CA ASN A 592 -18.33 24.28 12.61
C ASN A 592 -17.02 24.26 13.40
N THR A 593 -15.89 23.97 12.75
CA THR A 593 -14.56 23.80 13.36
C THR A 593 -13.86 25.12 13.74
N ASP A 594 -14.43 26.26 13.42
CA ASP A 594 -13.83 27.58 13.66
C ASP A 594 -13.50 27.82 15.15
N ASN A 595 -14.29 27.26 16.05
CA ASN A 595 -14.06 27.36 17.50
C ASN A 595 -12.79 26.61 17.95
N LEU A 596 -12.39 25.54 17.26
CA LEU A 596 -11.21 24.75 17.61
C LEU A 596 -9.91 25.46 17.27
N LYS A 597 -9.86 26.14 16.13
CA LYS A 597 -8.71 26.97 15.76
C LYS A 597 -8.50 28.08 16.78
N GLN A 598 -9.57 28.67 17.32
CA GLN A 598 -9.50 29.66 18.38
C GLN A 598 -9.05 29.02 19.73
N TYR A 599 -9.52 27.83 20.03
CA TYR A 599 -9.13 27.07 21.24
C TYR A 599 -7.64 26.70 21.22
N PHE A 600 -7.13 26.19 20.10
CA PHE A 600 -5.71 25.95 19.93
C PHE A 600 -4.88 27.23 20.02
N ARG A 601 -5.32 28.28 19.36
CA ARG A 601 -4.68 29.59 19.48
C ARG A 601 -4.66 30.08 20.92
N ALA A 602 -5.72 29.87 21.69
CA ALA A 602 -5.78 30.25 23.12
C ALA A 602 -4.84 29.41 23.99
N ILE A 603 -4.74 28.10 23.77
CA ILE A 603 -3.79 27.22 24.49
C ILE A 603 -2.35 27.65 24.19
N TYR A 604 -2.02 27.80 22.89
CA TYR A 604 -0.67 28.22 22.49
C TYR A 604 -0.35 29.67 22.87
N SER A 605 -1.34 30.57 22.91
CA SER A 605 -1.12 31.94 23.31
C SER A 605 -0.91 32.10 24.84
N LYS A 606 -1.48 31.20 25.65
CA LYS A 606 -1.34 31.23 27.11
C LYS A 606 0.09 30.88 27.60
N GLU A 607 0.78 30.00 26.88
CA GLU A 607 2.18 29.70 27.16
C GLU A 607 3.17 30.77 26.67
N LYS A 608 2.76 31.58 25.69
CA LYS A 608 3.60 32.67 25.12
C LYS A 608 3.52 34.00 25.87
N THR A 609 2.75 34.13 26.93
CA THR A 609 2.65 35.36 27.73
C THR A 609 3.74 35.51 28.79
N GLU A 610 4.65 34.57 28.93
CA GLU A 610 5.88 34.76 29.67
C GLU A 610 6.99 35.26 28.73
N ASN A 611 7.12 36.58 28.68
CA ASN A 611 8.32 37.35 28.33
C ASN A 611 9.34 36.73 27.35
N PHE A 612 8.93 36.37 26.14
CA PHE A 612 9.88 36.49 25.05
C PHE A 612 9.91 37.96 24.62
N SER A 613 10.95 38.65 25.03
CA SER A 613 11.36 39.87 24.36
C SER A 613 11.27 39.63 22.88
N LYS A 614 10.60 40.53 22.16
CA LYS A 614 10.59 40.55 20.69
C LYS A 614 12.00 40.84 20.18
N ASP A 615 12.94 39.99 20.44
CA ASP A 615 14.13 39.91 19.61
C ASP A 615 13.65 39.37 18.27
N LYS A 616 13.25 40.31 17.41
CA LYS A 616 13.11 40.07 16.00
C LYS A 616 14.50 39.65 15.46
N THR A 617 14.94 38.44 15.73
CA THR A 617 16.04 37.84 15.01
C THR A 617 15.52 37.52 13.63
N PHE A 618 15.59 38.55 12.77
CA PHE A 618 15.38 38.35 11.35
C PHE A 618 16.38 37.29 10.89
N PHE A 619 15.88 36.20 10.30
CA PHE A 619 16.73 35.29 9.54
C PHE A 619 17.30 36.16 8.40
N ARG A 620 18.60 36.42 8.44
CA ARG A 620 19.27 37.12 7.37
C ARG A 620 19.33 36.20 6.18
N ALA A 621 18.84 36.65 5.03
CA ALA A 621 19.02 35.97 3.77
C ALA A 621 20.51 35.59 3.58
N TYR A 622 20.77 34.48 2.93
CA TYR A 622 22.14 34.09 2.60
C TYR A 622 22.80 35.17 1.75
N SER A 623 24.03 35.57 2.13
CA SER A 623 24.79 36.53 1.33
C SER A 623 25.29 35.87 0.06
N LYS A 624 25.21 36.57 -1.08
CA LYS A 624 25.82 36.13 -2.34
C LYS A 624 27.30 36.48 -2.34
N ASP A 625 28.14 35.51 -2.65
CA ASP A 625 29.58 35.73 -2.82
C ASP A 625 30.01 35.23 -4.22
N LYS A 626 31.07 35.81 -4.77
CA LYS A 626 31.63 35.34 -6.06
C LYS A 626 32.06 33.86 -6.00
N SER A 627 32.47 33.41 -4.84
CA SER A 627 32.82 31.99 -4.61
C SER A 627 31.67 31.01 -4.77
N ASP A 628 30.41 31.48 -4.73
CA ASP A 628 29.22 30.64 -5.01
C ASP A 628 29.22 30.15 -6.47
N PHE A 629 29.95 30.82 -7.37
CA PHE A 629 29.98 30.50 -8.80
C PHE A 629 31.34 29.94 -9.17
N LYS A 630 31.44 28.60 -9.23
CA LYS A 630 32.67 27.91 -9.60
C LYS A 630 33.19 28.40 -10.97
N ASP A 631 34.46 28.78 -11.02
CA ASP A 631 35.13 29.30 -12.21
C ASP A 631 34.44 30.55 -12.83
N ASN A 632 33.68 31.30 -12.07
CA ASN A 632 32.83 32.42 -12.51
C ASN A 632 31.80 32.02 -13.57
N ILE A 633 31.34 30.78 -13.55
CA ILE A 633 30.37 30.26 -14.51
C ILE A 633 29.08 29.84 -13.78
N LEU A 634 27.95 30.30 -14.30
CA LEU A 634 26.61 29.82 -13.90
C LEU A 634 25.95 29.13 -15.09
N LYS A 635 25.68 27.80 -14.94
CA LYS A 635 24.96 27.01 -15.94
C LYS A 635 23.52 26.82 -15.47
N ILE A 636 22.56 27.29 -16.25
CA ILE A 636 21.13 27.24 -15.94
C ILE A 636 20.44 26.23 -16.87
N GLY A 637 19.79 25.20 -16.30
CA GLY A 637 18.93 24.26 -16.99
C GLY A 637 17.45 24.67 -16.87
N ALA A 638 16.56 23.88 -17.45
CA ALA A 638 15.12 24.15 -17.43
C ALA A 638 14.53 24.15 -16.01
N TYR A 639 14.97 23.24 -15.16
CA TYR A 639 14.55 23.20 -13.75
C TYR A 639 15.13 24.37 -12.96
N ASP A 640 16.40 24.73 -13.18
CA ASP A 640 17.04 25.87 -12.55
C ASP A 640 16.30 27.19 -12.89
N TYR A 641 15.83 27.31 -14.15
CA TYR A 641 15.04 28.45 -14.59
C TYR A 641 13.70 28.55 -13.84
N ILE A 642 13.02 27.41 -13.66
CA ILE A 642 11.76 27.35 -12.95
C ILE A 642 11.97 27.74 -11.48
N GLU A 643 12.98 27.18 -10.82
CA GLU A 643 13.27 27.46 -9.42
C GLU A 643 13.69 28.93 -9.21
N LEU A 644 14.56 29.47 -10.06
CA LEU A 644 14.97 30.87 -9.99
C LEU A 644 13.78 31.83 -10.16
N LYS A 645 12.85 31.50 -11.06
CA LYS A 645 11.64 32.27 -11.30
C LYS A 645 10.67 32.23 -10.13
N LYS A 646 10.67 31.15 -9.38
CA LYS A 646 9.84 30.98 -8.19
C LYS A 646 10.49 31.64 -6.96
N ASN A 647 11.72 31.30 -6.65
CA ASN A 647 12.42 31.82 -5.48
C ASN A 647 13.94 31.62 -5.55
N GLU A 648 14.66 32.73 -5.36
CA GLU A 648 16.13 32.73 -5.37
C GLU A 648 16.76 31.83 -4.28
N THR A 649 16.14 31.71 -3.10
CA THR A 649 16.69 30.90 -2.02
C THR A 649 16.63 29.42 -2.33
N PHE A 650 15.55 28.94 -2.94
CA PHE A 650 15.44 27.55 -3.36
C PHE A 650 16.44 27.24 -4.48
N PHE A 651 16.55 28.13 -5.45
CA PHE A 651 17.57 28.04 -6.49
C PHE A 651 19.00 27.99 -5.89
N PHE A 652 19.29 28.80 -4.87
CA PHE A 652 20.57 28.77 -4.17
C PHE A 652 20.83 27.42 -3.50
N LEU A 653 19.87 26.90 -2.75
CA LEU A 653 20.00 25.64 -2.03
C LEU A 653 20.19 24.45 -3.00
N ASP A 654 19.41 24.36 -4.04
CA ASP A 654 19.50 23.28 -5.01
C ASP A 654 20.74 23.40 -5.90
N LYS A 655 20.93 24.56 -6.51
CA LYS A 655 21.92 24.71 -7.60
C LYS A 655 23.29 25.06 -7.10
N ILE A 656 23.39 25.92 -6.09
CA ILE A 656 24.68 26.43 -5.59
C ILE A 656 25.18 25.54 -4.45
N CYS A 657 24.31 25.22 -3.49
CA CYS A 657 24.68 24.38 -2.35
C CYS A 657 24.62 22.88 -2.65
N GLY A 658 23.95 22.47 -3.74
CA GLY A 658 23.80 21.06 -4.11
C GLY A 658 23.02 20.24 -3.06
N VAL A 659 22.01 20.86 -2.43
CA VAL A 659 21.14 20.15 -1.49
C VAL A 659 20.26 19.19 -2.27
N GLU A 660 20.70 17.95 -2.38
CA GLU A 660 19.89 16.90 -2.97
C GLU A 660 18.73 16.56 -2.05
N SER A 661 17.50 16.50 -2.60
CA SER A 661 16.41 15.84 -1.90
C SER A 661 16.79 14.37 -1.73
N SER A 662 16.72 13.87 -0.52
CA SER A 662 16.55 12.43 -0.35
C SER A 662 15.20 12.09 -0.97
N ASP A 663 15.20 11.74 -2.26
CA ASP A 663 14.08 10.99 -2.81
C ASP A 663 13.97 9.78 -1.90
N GLU A 664 12.92 9.71 -1.08
CA GLU A 664 12.55 8.47 -0.43
C GLU A 664 12.54 7.45 -1.57
N ILE A 665 13.40 6.46 -1.46
CA ILE A 665 13.36 5.31 -2.35
C ILE A 665 12.07 4.58 -1.97
N VAL A 666 10.95 5.11 -2.43
CA VAL A 666 9.71 4.35 -2.48
C VAL A 666 10.07 3.20 -3.41
N ALA A 667 10.09 2.01 -2.87
CA ALA A 667 10.22 0.80 -3.68
C ALA A 667 8.97 0.77 -4.58
N ASP A 668 9.08 1.36 -5.75
CA ASP A 668 8.05 1.29 -6.78
C ASP A 668 7.98 -0.17 -7.21
N ILE A 669 6.92 -0.83 -6.77
CA ILE A 669 6.55 -2.15 -7.29
C ILE A 669 6.08 -1.92 -8.72
N GLY A 670 7.04 -1.93 -9.66
CA GLY A 670 6.72 -1.70 -11.06
C GLY A 670 7.77 -0.90 -11.81
N ILE A 671 7.45 -0.53 -13.05
CA ILE A 671 8.29 0.36 -13.85
C ILE A 671 8.04 1.80 -13.38
N SER A 672 9.01 2.41 -12.72
CA SER A 672 8.88 3.80 -12.30
C SER A 672 8.67 4.73 -13.50
N ALA A 673 7.96 5.84 -13.29
CA ALA A 673 7.75 6.85 -14.34
C ALA A 673 9.08 7.37 -14.92
N LYS A 674 10.13 7.43 -14.11
CA LYS A 674 11.49 7.79 -14.53
C LYS A 674 12.11 6.77 -15.48
N VAL A 675 12.01 5.47 -15.17
CA VAL A 675 12.52 4.38 -16.02
C VAL A 675 11.73 4.34 -17.33
N LEU A 676 10.41 4.46 -17.26
CA LEU A 676 9.55 4.51 -18.45
C LEU A 676 9.87 5.72 -19.33
N GLY A 677 10.07 6.89 -18.72
CA GLY A 677 10.52 8.08 -19.44
C GLY A 677 11.83 7.86 -20.18
N ASN A 678 12.84 7.32 -19.51
CA ASN A 678 14.16 7.04 -20.12
C ASN A 678 14.05 6.06 -21.30
N ILE A 679 13.25 5.00 -21.18
CA ILE A 679 13.03 4.03 -22.25
C ILE A 679 12.39 4.72 -23.46
N LEU A 680 11.37 5.54 -23.22
CA LEU A 680 10.65 6.24 -24.27
C LEU A 680 11.56 7.25 -25.00
N HIS A 681 12.27 8.10 -24.26
CA HIS A 681 13.21 9.07 -24.83
C HIS A 681 14.25 8.38 -25.70
N LYS A 682 14.88 7.31 -25.21
CA LYS A 682 15.89 6.56 -25.95
C LYS A 682 15.32 5.89 -27.20
N THR A 683 14.11 5.34 -27.10
CA THR A 683 13.43 4.71 -28.22
C THR A 683 13.14 5.74 -29.33
N LEU A 684 12.56 6.88 -28.96
CA LEU A 684 12.27 7.95 -29.93
C LEU A 684 13.55 8.57 -30.51
N GLU A 685 14.58 8.74 -29.69
CA GLU A 685 15.91 9.19 -30.17
C GLU A 685 16.44 8.26 -31.26
N GLU A 686 16.45 6.94 -31.03
CA GLU A 686 16.92 5.95 -31.98
C GLU A 686 16.07 5.97 -33.27
N ILE A 687 14.73 5.98 -33.14
CA ILE A 687 13.81 6.04 -34.29
C ILE A 687 14.03 7.30 -35.15
N PHE A 688 14.11 8.48 -34.51
CA PHE A 688 14.33 9.72 -35.25
C PHE A 688 15.71 9.79 -35.88
N ARG A 689 16.74 9.26 -35.21
CA ARG A 689 18.11 9.26 -35.75
C ARG A 689 18.23 8.39 -37.03
N GLU A 690 17.58 7.23 -37.04
CA GLU A 690 17.68 6.26 -38.14
C GLU A 690 16.66 6.48 -39.27
N ASN A 691 15.44 6.91 -38.93
CA ASN A 691 14.28 6.85 -39.81
C ASN A 691 13.59 8.19 -40.10
N TRP A 692 14.11 9.35 -39.63
CA TRP A 692 13.34 10.60 -39.70
C TRP A 692 12.90 11.01 -41.13
N LYS A 693 13.72 10.76 -42.16
CA LYS A 693 13.38 11.08 -43.55
C LYS A 693 12.16 10.29 -44.04
N ASN A 694 12.07 9.04 -43.62
CA ASN A 694 11.00 8.16 -44.01
C ASN A 694 9.71 8.48 -43.26
N ILE A 695 9.81 8.91 -42.01
CA ILE A 695 8.64 9.18 -41.13
C ILE A 695 7.86 10.42 -41.61
N LEU A 696 8.56 11.45 -42.05
CA LEU A 696 7.94 12.77 -42.32
C LEU A 696 7.84 13.16 -43.83
N LEU A 697 8.39 12.36 -44.74
CA LEU A 697 8.38 12.70 -46.20
C LEU A 697 7.27 11.99 -46.97
N SER A 698 6.55 11.03 -46.39
CA SER A 698 5.51 10.30 -47.12
C SER A 698 4.10 10.68 -46.67
N SER A 699 3.24 10.95 -47.65
CA SER A 699 1.94 11.57 -47.46
C SER A 699 0.77 10.64 -47.08
N GLU A 700 0.92 9.32 -47.14
CA GLU A 700 -0.24 8.42 -46.94
C GLU A 700 -0.01 7.20 -46.05
N ASN A 701 1.22 6.83 -45.75
CA ASN A 701 1.53 5.75 -44.80
C ASN A 701 2.76 6.11 -43.96
N LEU A 702 2.66 5.97 -42.67
CA LEU A 702 3.84 5.94 -41.80
C LEU A 702 4.78 4.85 -42.34
N LEU A 703 5.97 5.25 -42.82
CA LEU A 703 6.95 4.30 -43.36
C LEU A 703 7.71 3.53 -42.28
N ILE A 704 7.36 3.73 -41.02
CA ILE A 704 7.79 2.87 -39.90
C ILE A 704 6.62 1.97 -39.46
N SER A 705 6.82 0.68 -39.52
CA SER A 705 5.80 -0.29 -39.16
C SER A 705 5.66 -0.38 -37.64
N LYS A 706 4.49 -0.87 -37.20
CA LYS A 706 4.29 -1.16 -35.77
C LYS A 706 5.32 -2.13 -35.21
N ASP A 707 5.68 -3.12 -36.02
CA ASP A 707 6.64 -4.15 -35.65
C ASP A 707 8.05 -3.55 -35.44
N GLU A 708 8.44 -2.59 -36.27
CA GLU A 708 9.72 -1.87 -36.08
C GLU A 708 9.70 -1.01 -34.81
N ILE A 709 8.62 -0.27 -34.52
CA ILE A 709 8.48 0.50 -33.27
C ILE A 709 8.54 -0.44 -32.06
N GLU A 710 7.89 -1.58 -32.15
CA GLU A 710 7.90 -2.61 -31.11
C GLU A 710 9.29 -3.18 -30.89
N GLU A 711 10.08 -3.40 -31.95
CA GLU A 711 11.44 -3.89 -31.87
C GLU A 711 12.35 -2.87 -31.17
N TYR A 712 12.26 -1.57 -31.50
CA TYR A 712 12.99 -0.50 -30.81
C TYR A 712 12.65 -0.45 -29.31
N LEU A 713 11.35 -0.52 -28.96
CA LEU A 713 10.89 -0.53 -27.59
C LEU A 713 11.41 -1.75 -26.82
N LYS A 714 11.27 -2.94 -27.37
CA LYS A 714 11.79 -4.18 -26.77
C LYS A 714 13.29 -4.08 -26.53
N ARG A 715 14.06 -3.63 -27.52
CA ARG A 715 15.51 -3.47 -27.39
C ARG A 715 15.89 -2.53 -26.24
N ASN A 716 15.18 -1.43 -26.05
CA ASN A 716 15.49 -0.45 -25.03
C ASN A 716 14.97 -0.85 -23.65
N ILE A 717 13.82 -1.51 -23.55
CA ILE A 717 13.30 -2.09 -22.30
C ILE A 717 14.29 -3.14 -21.79
N TRP A 718 14.78 -4.04 -22.66
CA TRP A 718 15.69 -5.11 -22.23
C TRP A 718 17.11 -4.64 -21.92
N LYS A 719 17.54 -3.48 -22.41
CA LYS A 719 18.78 -2.83 -21.95
C LYS A 719 18.69 -2.32 -20.52
N GLU A 720 17.49 -2.04 -20.03
CA GLU A 720 17.20 -1.65 -18.64
C GLU A 720 16.79 -2.86 -17.76
N GLU A 721 16.94 -4.08 -18.25
CA GLU A 721 16.43 -5.34 -17.65
C GLU A 721 16.85 -5.55 -16.19
N LEU A 722 18.02 -5.08 -15.79
CA LEU A 722 18.49 -5.16 -14.40
C LEU A 722 17.63 -4.37 -13.39
N LYS A 723 16.76 -3.47 -13.87
CA LYS A 723 15.89 -2.61 -13.08
C LYS A 723 14.43 -3.04 -13.13
N ILE A 724 14.08 -4.06 -13.93
CA ILE A 724 12.72 -4.51 -14.17
C ILE A 724 12.54 -5.88 -13.54
N GLU A 725 11.59 -6.01 -12.63
CA GLU A 725 11.29 -7.26 -11.96
C GLU A 725 10.72 -8.32 -12.93
N ILE A 726 11.11 -9.57 -12.74
CA ILE A 726 10.82 -10.67 -13.68
C ILE A 726 9.32 -10.89 -13.88
N PHE A 727 8.49 -10.72 -12.84
CA PHE A 727 7.04 -10.89 -12.95
C PHE A 727 6.35 -9.80 -13.78
N MET A 728 7.01 -8.67 -14.04
CA MET A 728 6.50 -7.62 -14.91
C MET A 728 6.64 -7.94 -16.40
N LYS A 729 7.35 -9.00 -16.78
CA LYS A 729 7.59 -9.36 -18.20
C LYS A 729 6.28 -9.52 -18.99
N ASN A 730 5.29 -10.16 -18.42
CA ASN A 730 4.01 -10.37 -19.11
C ASN A 730 3.24 -9.04 -19.25
N TYR A 731 3.22 -8.23 -18.21
CA TYR A 731 2.62 -6.90 -18.27
C TYR A 731 3.31 -6.02 -19.31
N ILE A 732 4.65 -6.06 -19.37
CA ILE A 732 5.42 -5.30 -20.35
C ILE A 732 5.05 -5.71 -21.77
N ASN A 733 5.05 -7.00 -22.08
CA ASN A 733 4.82 -7.50 -23.44
C ASN A 733 3.35 -7.38 -23.86
N GLU A 734 2.39 -7.67 -22.98
CA GLU A 734 0.97 -7.76 -23.34
C GLU A 734 0.20 -6.44 -23.19
N VAL A 735 0.70 -5.53 -22.35
CA VAL A 735 -0.01 -4.27 -22.05
C VAL A 735 0.83 -3.05 -22.39
N LEU A 736 2.05 -2.95 -21.82
CA LEU A 736 2.84 -1.74 -21.91
C LEU A 736 3.34 -1.48 -23.32
N ILE A 737 3.99 -2.46 -23.96
CA ILE A 737 4.55 -2.31 -25.31
C ILE A 737 3.45 -1.99 -26.34
N PRO A 738 2.33 -2.74 -26.42
CA PRO A 738 1.25 -2.41 -27.35
C PRO A 738 0.68 -1.00 -27.16
N ARG A 739 0.55 -0.56 -25.91
CA ARG A 739 0.09 0.80 -25.58
C ARG A 739 1.08 1.86 -26.05
N LEU A 740 2.36 1.70 -25.77
CA LEU A 740 3.40 2.63 -26.20
C LEU A 740 3.53 2.67 -27.73
N VAL A 741 3.49 1.51 -28.41
CA VAL A 741 3.48 1.43 -29.88
C VAL A 741 2.32 2.24 -30.46
N SER A 742 1.11 2.04 -29.92
CA SER A 742 -0.07 2.78 -30.37
C SER A 742 0.08 4.30 -30.16
N ASN A 743 0.63 4.72 -29.01
CA ASN A 743 0.80 6.14 -28.72
C ASN A 743 1.93 6.78 -29.53
N ILE A 744 3.01 6.07 -29.80
CA ILE A 744 4.09 6.52 -30.70
C ILE A 744 3.56 6.66 -32.14
N GLU A 745 2.76 5.70 -32.61
CA GLU A 745 2.13 5.79 -33.92
C GLU A 745 1.19 7.02 -34.03
N LYS A 746 0.37 7.25 -32.99
CA LYS A 746 -0.48 8.44 -32.91
C LYS A 746 0.34 9.73 -32.94
N PHE A 747 1.43 9.78 -32.18
CA PHE A 747 2.35 10.92 -32.16
C PHE A 747 2.88 11.24 -33.56
N PHE A 748 3.35 10.26 -34.31
CA PHE A 748 3.84 10.46 -35.65
C PHE A 748 2.76 11.00 -36.62
N LYS A 749 1.52 10.49 -36.49
CA LYS A 749 0.40 10.98 -37.30
C LYS A 749 0.06 12.43 -36.99
N VAL A 750 0.00 12.78 -35.72
CA VAL A 750 -0.32 14.15 -35.30
C VAL A 750 0.82 15.11 -35.67
N LEU A 751 2.07 14.69 -35.50
CA LEU A 751 3.23 15.48 -35.89
C LEU A 751 3.23 15.74 -37.38
N TYR A 752 2.91 14.73 -38.21
CA TYR A 752 2.79 14.86 -39.64
C TYR A 752 1.71 15.87 -40.03
N GLU A 753 0.51 15.76 -39.47
CA GLU A 753 -0.59 16.71 -39.78
C GLU A 753 -0.27 18.14 -39.35
N GLU A 754 0.42 18.36 -38.25
CA GLU A 754 0.84 19.69 -37.78
C GLU A 754 1.91 20.33 -38.71
N LEU A 755 2.80 19.51 -39.29
CA LEU A 755 3.88 19.97 -40.16
C LEU A 755 3.51 19.91 -41.67
N LYS A 756 2.30 19.53 -42.00
CA LYS A 756 1.82 19.33 -43.39
C LYS A 756 1.94 20.62 -44.21
N GLY A 757 2.64 20.52 -45.31
CA GLY A 757 2.86 21.65 -46.23
C GLY A 757 4.08 22.54 -45.89
N GLU A 758 4.87 22.15 -44.91
CA GLU A 758 6.17 22.78 -44.63
C GLU A 758 7.31 21.90 -45.15
N LYS A 759 8.33 22.56 -45.72
CA LYS A 759 9.53 21.85 -46.13
C LYS A 759 10.44 21.64 -44.93
N ILE A 760 10.56 20.37 -44.47
CA ILE A 760 11.42 20.00 -43.36
C ILE A 760 12.87 20.02 -43.88
N LEU A 761 13.71 20.76 -43.19
CA LEU A 761 15.12 20.90 -43.51
C LEU A 761 15.96 19.93 -42.67
N ARG A 762 15.58 19.76 -41.37
CA ARG A 762 16.35 18.98 -40.42
C ARG A 762 15.47 18.50 -39.25
N ILE A 763 15.77 17.31 -38.77
CA ILE A 763 15.23 16.76 -37.52
C ILE A 763 16.39 16.24 -36.68
N GLU A 764 16.44 16.58 -35.41
CA GLU A 764 17.43 16.10 -34.48
C GLU A 764 16.79 15.79 -33.13
N ALA A 765 17.03 14.57 -32.66
CA ALA A 765 16.69 14.16 -31.31
C ALA A 765 17.84 14.49 -30.35
N GLU A 766 17.52 14.73 -29.07
CA GLU A 766 18.48 15.06 -28.01
C GLU A 766 19.45 16.19 -28.37
N LYS A 767 18.91 17.23 -29.03
CA LYS A 767 19.71 18.32 -29.55
C LYS A 767 20.18 19.30 -28.49
N LYS A 768 21.49 19.47 -28.37
CA LYS A 768 22.10 20.55 -27.60
C LYS A 768 22.04 21.87 -28.37
N SER A 769 21.69 22.95 -27.68
CA SER A 769 21.76 24.28 -28.32
C SER A 769 23.21 24.71 -28.56
N LYS A 770 23.44 25.47 -29.65
CA LYS A 770 24.71 26.15 -29.90
C LYS A 770 25.02 27.28 -28.92
N THR A 771 24.01 27.73 -28.15
CA THR A 771 24.17 28.73 -27.08
C THR A 771 24.90 28.18 -25.86
N GLN A 772 25.15 26.86 -25.79
CA GLN A 772 25.98 26.28 -24.72
C GLN A 772 27.45 26.66 -24.83
N ASP A 773 27.90 27.06 -26.02
CA ASP A 773 29.30 27.46 -26.29
C ASP A 773 29.52 28.97 -26.20
N LYS A 774 28.46 29.76 -26.01
CA LYS A 774 28.52 31.22 -25.85
C LYS A 774 27.74 31.62 -24.61
N ALA A 775 28.31 32.54 -23.82
CA ALA A 775 27.60 33.09 -22.68
C ALA A 775 26.31 33.76 -23.13
N TYR A 776 25.19 33.35 -22.52
CA TYR A 776 23.86 33.94 -22.71
C TYR A 776 23.77 35.34 -22.13
N LEU A 777 24.43 35.54 -20.99
CA LEU A 777 24.56 36.83 -20.31
C LEU A 777 25.93 36.90 -19.64
N LYS A 778 26.55 38.09 -19.68
CA LYS A 778 27.73 38.39 -18.85
C LYS A 778 27.39 39.48 -17.87
N TYR A 779 27.65 39.25 -16.60
CA TYR A 779 27.48 40.19 -15.53
C TYR A 779 28.76 40.27 -14.71
N ASP A 780 29.46 41.40 -14.76
CA ASP A 780 30.83 41.54 -14.28
C ASP A 780 31.75 40.43 -14.80
N GLU A 781 32.32 39.61 -13.91
CA GLU A 781 33.18 38.48 -14.25
C GLU A 781 32.42 37.16 -14.44
N ILE A 782 31.11 37.15 -14.12
CA ILE A 782 30.29 35.91 -14.17
C ILE A 782 29.67 35.73 -15.55
N GLU A 783 29.86 34.57 -16.13
CA GLU A 783 29.26 34.16 -17.38
C GLU A 783 28.12 33.17 -17.16
N VAL A 784 26.94 33.47 -17.69
CA VAL A 784 25.77 32.61 -17.62
C VAL A 784 25.63 31.82 -18.93
N PHE A 785 25.47 30.51 -18.80
CA PHE A 785 25.24 29.62 -19.93
C PHE A 785 23.89 28.89 -19.77
N LEU A 786 23.10 28.83 -20.84
CA LEU A 786 21.91 28.01 -20.87
C LEU A 786 22.29 26.56 -21.22
N ASN A 787 21.96 25.64 -20.33
CA ASN A 787 22.28 24.23 -20.46
C ASN A 787 21.01 23.41 -20.58
N GLY A 788 20.84 22.66 -21.69
CA GLY A 788 19.70 21.78 -21.91
C GLY A 788 19.79 21.06 -23.24
N ARG A 789 18.91 20.08 -23.37
CA ARG A 789 18.70 19.35 -24.64
C ARG A 789 17.22 19.34 -24.93
N ALA A 790 16.86 19.64 -26.18
CA ALA A 790 15.52 19.41 -26.65
C ALA A 790 15.38 17.93 -27.03
N ASP A 791 14.34 17.28 -26.59
CA ASP A 791 14.09 15.87 -26.91
C ASP A 791 13.95 15.69 -28.44
N LEU A 792 13.24 16.62 -29.08
CA LEU A 792 13.14 16.67 -30.54
C LEU A 792 13.14 18.13 -31.02
N LEU A 793 14.06 18.44 -31.94
CA LEU A 793 14.11 19.69 -32.69
C LEU A 793 13.82 19.43 -34.16
N ILE A 794 12.83 20.13 -34.72
CA ILE A 794 12.50 20.09 -36.13
C ILE A 794 12.69 21.49 -36.74
N GLU A 795 13.55 21.60 -37.75
CA GLU A 795 13.75 22.82 -38.50
C GLU A 795 13.05 22.71 -39.84
N THR A 796 12.17 23.65 -40.14
CA THR A 796 11.49 23.77 -41.42
C THR A 796 11.95 25.03 -42.13
N SER A 797 11.49 25.23 -43.38
CA SER A 797 11.75 26.48 -44.11
C SER A 797 11.07 27.71 -43.49
N LYS A 798 10.17 27.55 -42.52
CA LYS A 798 9.37 28.62 -41.93
C LYS A 798 9.61 28.81 -40.43
N ALA A 799 9.96 27.73 -39.70
CA ALA A 799 10.03 27.77 -38.26
C ALA A 799 10.91 26.67 -37.65
N ARG A 800 11.21 26.82 -36.36
CA ARG A 800 11.77 25.77 -35.52
C ARG A 800 10.71 25.24 -34.55
N TYR A 801 10.56 23.93 -34.45
CA TYR A 801 9.63 23.26 -33.57
C TYR A 801 10.38 22.42 -32.56
N ILE A 802 10.08 22.64 -31.28
CA ILE A 802 10.65 21.92 -30.16
C ILE A 802 9.55 21.05 -29.54
N VAL A 803 9.80 19.77 -29.42
CA VAL A 803 8.88 18.84 -28.74
C VAL A 803 9.61 18.23 -27.55
N ASP A 804 8.96 18.30 -26.40
CA ASP A 804 9.41 17.70 -25.13
C ASP A 804 8.56 16.44 -24.88
N PHE A 805 9.20 15.31 -24.67
CA PHE A 805 8.54 14.02 -24.47
C PHE A 805 8.21 13.79 -22.99
N LYS A 806 6.97 13.41 -22.69
CA LYS A 806 6.49 13.22 -21.33
C LYS A 806 5.75 11.90 -21.15
N THR A 807 5.87 11.37 -19.95
CA THR A 807 5.07 10.24 -19.44
C THR A 807 4.18 10.66 -18.25
N GLY A 808 4.11 11.96 -17.97
CA GLY A 808 3.35 12.59 -16.90
C GLY A 808 3.10 14.06 -17.20
N GLY A 809 2.76 14.84 -16.19
CA GLY A 809 2.54 16.29 -16.33
C GLY A 809 3.80 17.05 -16.76
N TYR A 810 3.61 18.23 -17.33
CA TYR A 810 4.70 19.14 -17.72
C TYR A 810 4.46 20.56 -17.19
N LYS A 811 5.56 21.30 -16.98
CA LYS A 811 5.51 22.72 -16.59
C LYS A 811 5.69 23.60 -17.83
N LYS A 812 4.82 24.60 -17.99
CA LYS A 812 4.88 25.54 -19.16
C LYS A 812 6.19 26.30 -19.20
N GLU A 813 6.77 26.61 -18.08
CA GLU A 813 8.04 27.30 -17.93
C GLU A 813 9.21 26.49 -18.52
N GLN A 814 9.12 25.16 -18.52
CA GLN A 814 10.12 24.31 -19.18
C GLN A 814 10.13 24.53 -20.71
N LEU A 815 8.95 24.61 -21.32
CA LEU A 815 8.82 24.88 -22.75
C LEU A 815 9.27 26.30 -23.11
N GLU A 816 8.97 27.27 -22.24
CA GLU A 816 9.43 28.65 -22.35
C GLU A 816 10.97 28.70 -22.34
N PHE A 817 11.62 28.00 -21.43
CA PHE A 817 13.07 27.92 -21.34
C PHE A 817 13.70 27.35 -22.62
N TYR A 818 13.17 26.25 -23.15
CA TYR A 818 13.67 25.67 -24.39
C TYR A 818 13.48 26.62 -25.57
N ALA A 819 12.35 27.32 -25.64
CA ALA A 819 12.11 28.30 -26.67
C ALA A 819 13.12 29.46 -26.61
N ILE A 820 13.42 29.99 -25.41
CA ILE A 820 14.45 31.03 -25.20
C ILE A 820 15.83 30.51 -25.61
N MET A 821 16.18 29.28 -25.21
CA MET A 821 17.47 28.66 -25.48
C MET A 821 17.75 28.52 -26.99
N PHE A 822 16.74 28.18 -27.78
CA PHE A 822 16.88 28.03 -29.23
C PHE A 822 16.64 29.32 -30.04
N TYR A 823 15.96 30.35 -29.44
CA TYR A 823 15.79 31.66 -30.01
C TYR A 823 17.12 32.40 -30.16
N GLY A 824 17.95 32.40 -29.11
CA GLY A 824 19.24 33.07 -29.10
C GLY A 824 20.32 32.49 -30.05
N SER A 825 20.11 31.31 -30.63
CA SER A 825 21.10 30.67 -31.51
C SER A 825 21.07 31.17 -32.95
N ASP A 826 19.92 31.68 -33.43
CA ASP A 826 19.76 32.22 -34.78
C ASP A 826 18.36 32.87 -34.85
N ASN A 827 18.33 34.20 -34.90
CA ASN A 827 17.08 34.98 -34.82
C ASN A 827 16.26 34.99 -36.15
N SER A 828 16.61 34.18 -37.14
CA SER A 828 15.98 34.24 -38.45
C SER A 828 14.63 33.52 -38.54
N LEU A 829 14.34 32.55 -37.66
CA LEU A 829 13.14 31.73 -37.69
C LEU A 829 12.36 31.77 -36.39
N PRO A 830 11.02 31.83 -36.45
CA PRO A 830 10.19 31.70 -35.23
C PRO A 830 10.35 30.32 -34.59
N VAL A 831 10.23 30.28 -33.26
CA VAL A 831 10.37 29.05 -32.45
C VAL A 831 9.03 28.69 -31.84
N TYR A 832 8.61 27.47 -32.01
CA TYR A 832 7.41 26.88 -31.41
C TYR A 832 7.81 25.77 -30.46
N SER A 833 7.18 25.66 -29.31
CA SER A 833 7.46 24.58 -28.38
C SER A 833 6.16 23.92 -27.90
N THR A 834 6.22 22.64 -27.64
CA THR A 834 5.11 21.84 -27.12
C THR A 834 5.63 20.66 -26.31
N ALA A 835 4.79 20.09 -25.48
CA ALA A 835 5.03 18.81 -24.85
C ALA A 835 4.05 17.76 -25.38
N TYR A 836 4.50 16.53 -25.53
CA TYR A 836 3.64 15.41 -25.90
C TYR A 836 3.68 14.35 -24.80
N ASN A 837 2.50 14.10 -24.19
CA ASN A 837 2.36 13.09 -23.16
C ASN A 837 1.98 11.75 -23.77
N PHE A 838 2.89 10.79 -23.72
CA PHE A 838 2.69 9.44 -24.26
C PHE A 838 1.83 8.54 -23.36
N TRP A 839 1.46 9.01 -22.16
CA TRP A 839 0.66 8.23 -21.21
C TRP A 839 -0.80 8.66 -21.17
N ASP A 840 -1.10 9.93 -21.42
CA ASP A 840 -2.45 10.48 -21.39
C ASP A 840 -3.05 10.58 -22.80
N GLU A 841 -4.07 9.76 -23.06
CA GLU A 841 -4.75 9.74 -24.36
C GLU A 841 -5.61 10.99 -24.61
N GLN A 842 -6.05 11.70 -23.56
CA GLN A 842 -6.85 12.92 -23.71
C GLN A 842 -5.96 14.12 -24.03
N GLU A 843 -4.81 14.25 -23.39
CA GLU A 843 -3.84 15.28 -23.70
C GLU A 843 -3.27 15.11 -25.12
N SER A 844 -3.05 13.87 -25.56
CA SER A 844 -2.57 13.59 -26.93
C SER A 844 -3.56 14.00 -28.03
N LYS A 845 -4.88 14.05 -27.74
CA LYS A 845 -5.89 14.54 -28.69
C LYS A 845 -5.88 16.07 -28.85
N ASN A 846 -5.34 16.78 -27.88
CA ASN A 846 -5.28 18.24 -27.85
C ASN A 846 -3.88 18.77 -28.17
N PHE A 847 -2.99 17.92 -28.71
CA PHE A 847 -1.64 18.30 -29.08
C PHE A 847 -1.68 19.44 -30.11
N LYS A 848 -1.11 20.57 -29.73
CA LYS A 848 -0.90 21.75 -30.59
C LYS A 848 0.37 22.44 -30.18
N PHE A 849 1.10 22.94 -31.20
CA PHE A 849 2.20 23.83 -30.90
C PHE A 849 1.69 25.18 -30.34
N GLU A 850 2.21 25.61 -29.22
CA GLU A 850 1.80 26.87 -28.57
C GLU A 850 2.34 28.06 -29.35
N LYS A 851 1.48 28.64 -30.19
CA LYS A 851 1.81 29.78 -31.07
C LYS A 851 2.06 31.08 -30.30
N TYR A 852 1.48 31.23 -29.09
CA TYR A 852 1.62 32.49 -28.33
C TYR A 852 3.05 32.73 -27.79
N LEU A 853 3.87 31.68 -27.69
CA LEU A 853 5.28 31.85 -27.33
C LEU A 853 6.08 32.63 -28.36
N ILE A 854 5.67 32.61 -29.62
CA ILE A 854 6.41 33.25 -30.70
C ILE A 854 6.29 34.77 -30.67
N ASP A 855 5.08 35.28 -30.52
CA ASP A 855 4.80 36.71 -30.55
C ASP A 855 5.43 37.44 -29.33
N LYS A 856 5.68 36.69 -28.26
CA LYS A 856 6.20 37.19 -26.99
C LYS A 856 7.62 36.72 -26.64
N LEU A 857 8.23 35.88 -27.46
CA LEU A 857 9.53 35.33 -27.16
C LEU A 857 10.67 36.34 -26.96
N PRO A 858 10.76 37.43 -27.75
CA PRO A 858 11.72 38.52 -27.48
C PRO A 858 11.50 39.19 -26.14
N GLU A 859 10.25 39.38 -25.75
CA GLU A 859 9.88 39.95 -24.46
C GLU A 859 10.27 38.99 -23.31
N LYS A 860 10.01 37.67 -23.47
CA LYS A 860 10.37 36.64 -22.50
C LYS A 860 11.89 36.48 -22.33
N ASP A 861 12.63 36.54 -23.42
CA ASP A 861 14.11 36.59 -23.40
C ASP A 861 14.63 37.79 -22.64
N SER A 862 14.05 38.96 -22.89
CA SER A 862 14.40 40.22 -22.16
C SER A 862 14.07 40.09 -20.68
N GLN A 863 12.87 39.64 -20.32
CA GLN A 863 12.44 39.44 -18.93
C GLN A 863 13.38 38.45 -18.20
N PHE A 864 13.82 37.38 -18.86
CA PHE A 864 14.76 36.47 -18.25
C PHE A 864 16.13 37.07 -18.05
N LYS A 865 16.64 37.82 -18.99
CA LYS A 865 17.89 38.59 -18.81
C LYS A 865 17.78 39.61 -17.68
N GLU A 866 16.68 40.33 -17.59
CA GLU A 866 16.39 41.27 -16.49
C GLU A 866 16.35 40.55 -15.13
N LEU A 867 15.68 39.43 -15.04
CA LEU A 867 15.66 38.59 -13.84
C LEU A 867 17.07 38.17 -13.39
N LEU A 868 17.91 37.74 -14.34
CA LEU A 868 19.31 37.39 -14.05
C LEU A 868 20.13 38.60 -13.60
N ILE A 869 19.94 39.75 -14.22
CA ILE A 869 20.62 41.00 -13.83
C ILE A 869 20.18 41.39 -12.41
N GLU A 870 18.89 41.33 -12.11
CA GLU A 870 18.35 41.60 -10.78
C GLU A 870 18.89 40.60 -9.75
N PHE A 871 18.90 39.34 -10.11
CA PHE A 871 19.48 38.27 -9.29
C PHE A 871 20.94 38.56 -8.91
N PHE A 872 21.80 38.99 -9.83
CA PHE A 872 23.19 39.33 -9.53
C PHE A 872 23.36 40.68 -8.80
N LYS A 873 22.45 41.62 -8.97
CA LYS A 873 22.48 42.92 -8.27
C LYS A 873 22.16 42.77 -6.77
N ASN A 874 21.32 41.82 -6.39
CA ASN A 874 20.96 41.58 -5.00
C ASN A 874 22.16 41.03 -4.22
N LYS A 875 22.48 41.65 -3.10
CA LYS A 875 23.56 41.18 -2.20
C LYS A 875 23.21 39.92 -1.42
N TYR A 876 21.96 39.56 -1.40
CA TYR A 876 21.43 38.40 -0.66
C TYR A 876 20.45 37.64 -1.52
N TYR A 877 20.37 36.31 -1.28
CA TYR A 877 19.33 35.46 -1.86
C TYR A 877 17.99 35.78 -1.20
N VAL A 878 16.98 36.18 -1.96
CA VAL A 878 15.68 36.59 -1.44
C VAL A 878 14.90 35.41 -0.88
N LEU A 879 14.43 35.50 0.36
CA LEU A 879 13.57 34.47 0.98
C LEU A 879 12.15 34.54 0.38
N PRO A 880 11.47 33.39 0.25
CA PRO A 880 10.10 33.34 -0.23
C PRO A 880 9.15 34.08 0.71
N LYS A 881 8.21 34.84 0.17
CA LYS A 881 7.14 35.47 0.96
C LYS A 881 6.18 34.37 1.43
N LYS A 882 5.66 34.53 2.65
CA LYS A 882 4.71 33.57 3.24
C LYS A 882 3.41 33.45 2.43
N SER A 883 3.00 34.53 1.76
CA SER A 883 1.87 34.60 0.82
C SER A 883 2.11 33.76 -0.46
N ALA A 884 3.35 33.75 -0.97
CA ALA A 884 3.70 32.98 -2.17
C ALA A 884 3.68 31.46 -1.93
N LEU A 885 3.78 31.02 -0.69
CA LEU A 885 3.69 29.59 -0.31
C LEU A 885 2.23 29.09 -0.19
N LYS A 886 1.25 30.01 -0.19
CA LYS A 886 -0.19 29.65 -0.09
C LYS A 886 -0.87 29.47 -1.44
N GLU A 887 -0.26 29.90 -2.53
CA GLU A 887 -0.94 30.00 -3.84
C GLU A 887 -0.86 28.73 -4.70
N SER A 888 -0.03 27.74 -4.36
CA SER A 888 -0.08 26.46 -5.08
C SER A 888 0.05 25.27 -4.11
N GLU A 889 -0.92 24.39 -4.14
CA GLU A 889 -0.91 23.12 -3.39
C GLU A 889 0.30 22.23 -3.73
N TYR A 890 0.90 22.40 -4.91
CA TYR A 890 2.10 21.69 -5.35
C TYR A 890 3.41 22.23 -4.74
N ASP A 891 3.48 23.54 -4.42
CA ASP A 891 4.72 24.16 -3.89
C ASP A 891 4.95 23.85 -2.40
N PHE A 892 3.92 23.37 -1.70
CA PHE A 892 4.06 22.97 -0.30
C PHE A 892 4.98 21.74 -0.14
N ASN A 893 4.98 20.82 -1.11
CA ASN A 893 5.88 19.67 -1.11
C ASN A 893 7.35 20.09 -1.33
N GLU A 894 7.62 21.09 -2.17
CA GLU A 894 8.98 21.61 -2.39
C GLU A 894 9.52 22.33 -1.14
N TYR A 895 8.65 23.03 -0.39
CA TYR A 895 9.04 23.64 0.89
C TYR A 895 9.45 22.57 1.92
N TYR A 896 8.80 21.44 1.95
CA TYR A 896 9.15 20.35 2.87
C TYR A 896 10.57 19.83 2.66
N ARG A 897 11.14 19.96 1.46
CA ARG A 897 12.56 19.61 1.19
C ARG A 897 13.51 20.43 2.05
N TYR A 898 13.16 21.68 2.34
CA TYR A 898 14.03 22.64 3.02
C TYR A 898 13.59 22.99 4.43
N LYS A 899 12.54 22.37 4.97
CA LYS A 899 11.96 22.70 6.29
C LYS A 899 12.95 22.65 7.45
N ASN A 900 13.99 21.81 7.33
CA ASN A 900 15.05 21.68 8.34
C ASN A 900 16.17 22.73 8.15
N ILE A 901 16.25 23.37 7.00
CA ILE A 901 17.26 24.37 6.63
C ILE A 901 16.67 25.77 6.78
N ILE A 902 15.42 25.95 6.38
CA ILE A 902 14.69 27.22 6.46
C ILE A 902 13.49 27.05 7.41
N PRO A 903 13.60 27.46 8.69
CA PRO A 903 12.47 27.35 9.63
C PRO A 903 11.32 28.28 9.24
N LEU A 904 10.11 27.75 9.12
CA LEU A 904 8.86 28.43 8.73
C LEU A 904 8.49 29.62 9.60
N ASP A 905 8.77 29.54 10.90
CA ASP A 905 8.48 30.57 11.89
C ASP A 905 9.38 31.81 11.74
N LYS A 906 10.49 31.64 11.00
CA LYS A 906 11.45 32.69 10.71
C LYS A 906 11.34 33.24 9.28
N MET A 907 10.50 32.65 8.43
CA MET A 907 10.15 33.26 7.17
C MET A 907 9.39 34.57 7.46
N THR A 908 9.85 35.66 6.87
CA THR A 908 9.24 36.97 7.02
C THR A 908 7.76 36.86 6.67
N GLY A 909 6.88 36.93 7.67
CA GLY A 909 5.49 37.28 7.43
C GLY A 909 5.46 38.61 6.72
N ASP A 910 4.43 38.83 5.94
CA ASP A 910 4.20 40.14 5.33
C ASP A 910 4.57 41.20 6.34
N ILE A 911 5.65 41.91 6.05
CA ILE A 911 5.95 43.13 6.75
C ILE A 911 4.98 44.11 6.15
N ASP A 912 3.76 44.12 6.66
CA ASP A 912 2.95 45.27 6.58
C ASP A 912 3.54 46.25 7.61
N GLU A 913 4.28 47.29 7.07
CA GLU A 913 4.77 48.54 7.70
C GLU A 913 5.64 48.40 8.94
#